data_f7630027254a77c66af6ac36e969e865
#
_entry.id   f7630027254a77c66af6ac36e969e865
#
_cell.length_a   1.000
_cell.length_b   1.000
_cell.length_c   1.000
_cell.angle_alpha   90.00
_cell.angle_beta   90.00
_cell.angle_gamma   90.00
#
_symmetry.space_group_name_H-M   'P 1'
#
loop_
_entity.id
_entity.type
_entity.pdbx_description
1 polymer ?
#
loop_
_entity_poly.entity_id
_entity_poly.type
_entity_poly.pdbx_seq_one_letter_code
_entity_poly.pdbx_strand_id
1 'polypeptide(L)'
;MNPVVDAFLRSWPFDPGLLLGLGLAACIYLRGWLILHRRKPERWPAGQLAAFLGGLAVVFLALASPIEPFSFLFLQVHMVQHLLLMMVAPPLLWLGAPLFPVLYGLPAAIRTYWAAPCLRSPALRRFCGFLTHPFSAWLLYVAATWLWHVPILYETAVRSSGWHYLQHLTFLGTALIFWYPVVRPYPSRPRWSPWLLLPFLFLADLQNTVLSALLTFSDRVLYPYYTQVPRLGGLTALEDQATAGVIMWVPGSVAFLVPLFWIAIRTLFGQSAGARERKSARAQERRSATARISLHLISERTPRSALARSRAFDILRVPGLGRFLRWRHARLCLQLPLLFLAGVLIYDGFTGPEVGPMNLAGVLPWIHWRGLVILGLLIAGNVFCLACPFLLPRMIARRFFPQNLTWPSWLRNKWLAVFLLLLFFWAYEVYALWDSPWLTAWLIVVYFVAALVIDSFFRGAAFCKYVCPIGQFNFVQSLVSPLEVKARESEVCTSCQTKDCIRGNTAARGCQLELFLPGKKGNMDCTVCLDCIHACPHDNIGITAGMPAAELWHDLPRSGIGRFGSRTDLAVLVLVLAFAAFANAAGMVAPVAEWLDRLRQRWGLQSTFWPMTVYYLVSLVVLPMIAVLPASWLSRAWARLSTSWLDLAKRQVYALIPLGFAMWLAHYCFHLFTSYEAAIPATQRFLADLGGNVGTPDWSSSCCAPAMDWLLHLEILFLDLGLLLSLYTAYRIALSLTPDLPRALKAMAPWAILLLALFAAGIWIVLQPMQMRGTM
;
A
#
# COMPACT_ATOMS: atom_id res chain seq x y z
N MET A 1 20.99 18.61 27.85
CA MET A 1 21.01 18.13 26.44
C MET A 1 21.87 16.87 26.39
N ASN A 2 21.52 15.90 25.57
CA ASN A 2 22.34 14.71 25.34
C ASN A 2 23.71 15.17 24.75
N PRO A 3 24.88 14.73 25.27
CA PRO A 3 26.19 15.16 24.78
C PRO A 3 26.42 14.97 23.30
N VAL A 4 25.81 13.90 22.72
CA VAL A 4 25.86 13.60 21.28
C VAL A 4 25.12 14.64 20.46
N VAL A 5 23.96 15.12 20.94
CA VAL A 5 23.16 16.14 20.27
C VAL A 5 23.89 17.51 20.34
N ASP A 6 24.53 17.83 21.46
CA ASP A 6 25.33 19.07 21.59
C ASP A 6 26.54 19.06 20.66
N ALA A 7 27.27 17.92 20.61
CA ALA A 7 28.36 17.73 19.67
C ALA A 7 27.90 17.83 18.21
N PHE A 8 26.79 17.20 17.85
CA PHE A 8 26.22 17.28 16.49
C PHE A 8 25.88 18.73 16.11
N LEU A 9 25.24 19.48 16.97
CA LEU A 9 24.85 20.88 16.69
C LEU A 9 26.03 21.83 16.57
N ARG A 10 27.21 21.53 17.18
CA ARG A 10 28.40 22.37 17.13
C ARG A 10 29.44 21.99 16.08
N SER A 11 29.32 20.80 15.47
CA SER A 11 30.30 20.25 14.51
C SER A 11 30.05 20.72 13.08
N TRP A 12 30.08 22.02 12.82
CA TRP A 12 29.93 22.56 11.46
C TRP A 12 31.29 22.67 10.78
N PRO A 13 31.58 21.91 9.71
CA PRO A 13 32.82 22.01 8.96
C PRO A 13 32.85 23.32 8.17
N PHE A 14 34.00 23.98 8.18
CA PHE A 14 34.20 25.19 7.39
C PHE A 14 35.10 24.88 6.20
N ASP A 15 34.48 24.68 5.00
CA ASP A 15 35.17 24.53 3.72
C ASP A 15 34.94 25.81 2.88
N PRO A 16 35.90 26.73 2.83
CA PRO A 16 35.75 27.97 2.06
C PRO A 16 35.54 27.74 0.57
N GLY A 17 36.17 26.70 -0.01
CA GLY A 17 36.04 26.36 -1.44
C GLY A 17 34.64 25.93 -1.80
N LEU A 18 34.07 25.04 -1.01
CA LEU A 18 32.69 24.56 -1.20
C LEU A 18 31.68 25.70 -1.02
N LEU A 19 31.82 26.49 0.06
CA LEU A 19 30.91 27.61 0.34
C LEU A 19 30.97 28.69 -0.75
N LEU A 20 32.17 29.02 -1.24
CA LEU A 20 32.35 29.95 -2.34
C LEU A 20 31.73 29.41 -3.63
N GLY A 21 31.92 28.10 -3.93
CA GLY A 21 31.35 27.44 -5.10
C GLY A 21 29.83 27.44 -5.08
N LEU A 22 29.21 27.05 -3.98
CA LEU A 22 27.76 27.07 -3.81
C LEU A 22 27.18 28.49 -3.86
N GLY A 23 27.84 29.45 -3.18
CA GLY A 23 27.45 30.86 -3.19
C GLY A 23 27.50 31.45 -4.61
N LEU A 24 28.59 31.19 -5.34
CA LEU A 24 28.74 31.63 -6.73
C LEU A 24 27.68 31.00 -7.67
N ALA A 25 27.44 29.71 -7.53
CA ALA A 25 26.37 29.02 -8.29
C ALA A 25 25.00 29.63 -8.01
N ALA A 26 24.68 29.89 -6.73
CA ALA A 26 23.44 30.53 -6.32
C ALA A 26 23.31 31.95 -6.89
N CYS A 27 24.37 32.77 -6.77
CA CYS A 27 24.38 34.16 -7.27
C CYS A 27 24.24 34.23 -8.80
N ILE A 28 24.96 33.37 -9.54
CA ILE A 28 24.86 33.30 -11.01
C ILE A 28 23.44 32.88 -11.42
N TYR A 29 22.92 31.83 -10.82
CA TYR A 29 21.59 31.37 -11.11
C TYR A 29 20.52 32.41 -10.79
N LEU A 30 20.54 32.99 -9.60
CA LEU A 30 19.58 34.00 -9.14
C LEU A 30 19.58 35.25 -10.07
N ARG A 31 20.76 35.77 -10.41
CA ARG A 31 20.90 36.89 -11.36
C ARG A 31 20.24 36.59 -12.71
N GLY A 32 20.54 35.43 -13.27
CA GLY A 32 19.98 35.04 -14.55
C GLY A 32 18.49 34.73 -14.50
N TRP A 33 18.02 34.09 -13.41
CA TRP A 33 16.62 33.85 -13.19
C TRP A 33 15.82 35.17 -13.07
N LEU A 34 16.32 36.16 -12.31
CA LEU A 34 15.70 37.47 -12.18
C LEU A 34 15.56 38.18 -13.55
N ILE A 35 16.59 38.12 -14.40
CA ILE A 35 16.56 38.69 -15.74
C ILE A 35 15.48 38.01 -16.62
N LEU A 36 15.39 36.70 -16.55
CA LEU A 36 14.42 35.90 -17.31
C LEU A 36 13.00 36.02 -16.80
N HIS A 37 12.82 36.02 -15.47
CA HIS A 37 11.52 36.17 -14.81
C HIS A 37 10.87 37.54 -15.13
N ARG A 38 11.66 38.63 -15.07
CA ARG A 38 11.16 39.96 -15.46
C ARG A 38 10.69 40.05 -16.91
N ARG A 39 11.27 39.23 -17.82
CA ARG A 39 10.90 39.19 -19.23
C ARG A 39 9.70 38.32 -19.51
N LYS A 40 9.61 37.18 -18.87
CA LYS A 40 8.54 36.15 -19.06
C LYS A 40 8.25 35.40 -17.73
N PRO A 41 7.46 36.00 -16.82
CA PRO A 41 7.21 35.41 -15.49
C PRO A 41 6.49 34.06 -15.57
N GLU A 42 5.60 33.86 -16.53
CA GLU A 42 4.87 32.61 -16.73
C GLU A 42 5.80 31.43 -17.08
N ARG A 43 6.91 31.69 -17.77
CA ARG A 43 7.87 30.68 -18.18
C ARG A 43 8.94 30.38 -17.12
N TRP A 44 9.18 31.32 -16.23
CA TRP A 44 10.18 31.25 -15.18
C TRP A 44 9.53 31.48 -13.81
N PRO A 45 8.65 30.53 -13.35
CA PRO A 45 7.93 30.66 -12.08
C PRO A 45 8.89 30.58 -10.88
N ALA A 46 8.48 31.15 -9.76
CA ALA A 46 9.24 31.10 -8.50
C ALA A 46 9.56 29.68 -8.01
N GLY A 47 8.75 28.70 -8.37
CA GLY A 47 8.98 27.29 -8.07
C GLY A 47 10.29 26.72 -8.64
N GLN A 48 10.74 27.22 -9.82
CA GLN A 48 12.03 26.83 -10.38
C GLN A 48 13.21 27.42 -9.58
N LEU A 49 13.07 28.66 -9.12
CA LEU A 49 14.04 29.26 -8.23
C LEU A 49 14.16 28.50 -6.93
N ALA A 50 13.02 28.21 -6.30
CA ALA A 50 12.97 27.46 -5.04
C ALA A 50 13.57 26.05 -5.20
N ALA A 51 13.30 25.36 -6.32
CA ALA A 51 13.86 24.05 -6.62
C ALA A 51 15.38 24.08 -6.74
N PHE A 52 15.94 25.04 -7.52
CA PHE A 52 17.39 25.13 -7.69
C PHE A 52 18.11 25.50 -6.39
N LEU A 53 17.61 26.51 -5.68
CA LEU A 53 18.19 26.90 -4.38
C LEU A 53 18.03 25.80 -3.33
N GLY A 54 16.90 25.09 -3.35
CA GLY A 54 16.67 23.90 -2.54
C GLY A 54 17.68 22.78 -2.84
N GLY A 55 17.99 22.54 -4.12
CA GLY A 55 19.02 21.60 -4.53
C GLY A 55 20.42 21.99 -4.02
N LEU A 56 20.79 23.27 -4.12
CA LEU A 56 22.06 23.77 -3.55
C LEU A 56 22.06 23.67 -2.00
N ALA A 57 20.95 23.96 -1.36
CA ALA A 57 20.81 23.80 0.10
C ALA A 57 20.98 22.33 0.54
N VAL A 58 20.48 21.38 -0.25
CA VAL A 58 20.69 19.95 0.02
C VAL A 58 22.16 19.57 -0.13
N VAL A 59 22.87 20.07 -1.15
CA VAL A 59 24.32 19.86 -1.29
C VAL A 59 25.07 20.48 -0.10
N PHE A 60 24.67 21.68 0.32
CA PHE A 60 25.23 22.33 1.52
C PHE A 60 25.00 21.47 2.77
N LEU A 61 23.78 20.97 2.98
CA LEU A 61 23.45 20.11 4.12
C LEU A 61 24.26 18.81 4.10
N ALA A 62 24.48 18.22 2.92
CA ALA A 62 25.26 17.01 2.81
C ALA A 62 26.76 17.22 3.12
N LEU A 63 27.36 18.32 2.65
CA LEU A 63 28.82 18.48 2.62
C LEU A 63 29.35 19.54 3.59
N ALA A 64 28.52 20.47 4.07
CA ALA A 64 28.93 21.60 4.94
C ALA A 64 28.09 21.67 6.22
N SER A 65 27.45 20.61 6.64
CA SER A 65 26.72 20.50 7.90
C SER A 65 27.36 19.42 8.81
N PRO A 66 26.88 19.26 10.04
CA PRO A 66 27.31 18.19 10.93
C PRO A 66 27.21 16.77 10.36
N ILE A 67 26.47 16.56 9.26
CA ILE A 67 26.42 15.27 8.55
C ILE A 67 27.83 14.83 8.10
N GLU A 68 28.65 15.77 7.58
CA GLU A 68 29.98 15.47 7.09
C GLU A 68 30.90 14.88 8.17
N PRO A 69 31.19 15.53 9.31
CA PRO A 69 32.05 14.95 10.34
C PRO A 69 31.45 13.70 11.00
N PHE A 70 30.12 13.61 11.13
CA PHE A 70 29.48 12.42 11.69
C PHE A 70 29.43 11.23 10.72
N SER A 71 29.59 11.44 9.41
CA SER A 71 29.72 10.37 8.43
C SER A 71 30.97 9.51 8.63
N PHE A 72 32.02 10.08 9.23
CA PHE A 72 33.23 9.34 9.61
C PHE A 72 33.06 8.53 10.91
N LEU A 73 32.04 8.80 11.71
CA LEU A 73 31.76 8.08 12.94
C LEU A 73 30.69 6.98 12.74
N PHE A 74 29.71 7.26 11.87
CA PHE A 74 28.57 6.38 11.64
C PHE A 74 28.33 6.14 10.17
N LEU A 75 28.27 4.86 9.77
CA LEU A 75 27.94 4.44 8.40
C LEU A 75 26.55 4.90 8.00
N GLN A 76 25.56 4.81 8.91
CA GLN A 76 24.19 5.28 8.66
C GLN A 76 24.14 6.77 8.29
N VAL A 77 24.95 7.62 8.92
CA VAL A 77 25.02 9.05 8.59
C VAL A 77 25.67 9.27 7.22
N HIS A 78 26.71 8.49 6.91
CA HIS A 78 27.36 8.50 5.60
C HIS A 78 26.37 8.10 4.48
N MET A 79 25.50 7.11 4.72
CA MET A 79 24.46 6.74 3.74
C MET A 79 23.40 7.84 3.58
N VAL A 80 23.01 8.54 4.65
CA VAL A 80 22.15 9.73 4.52
C VAL A 80 22.79 10.79 3.62
N GLN A 81 24.08 11.05 3.79
CA GLN A 81 24.86 11.98 2.97
C GLN A 81 24.81 11.58 1.48
N HIS A 82 25.08 10.32 1.17
CA HIS A 82 25.01 9.81 -0.20
C HIS A 82 23.61 9.92 -0.80
N LEU A 83 22.55 9.61 -0.05
CA LEU A 83 21.17 9.75 -0.52
C LEU A 83 20.83 11.22 -0.84
N LEU A 84 21.26 12.17 -0.02
CA LEU A 84 21.07 13.58 -0.29
C LEU A 84 21.75 14.01 -1.60
N LEU A 85 22.98 13.56 -1.84
CA LEU A 85 23.75 13.88 -3.05
C LEU A 85 23.24 13.18 -4.31
N MET A 86 22.76 11.96 -4.20
CA MET A 86 22.38 11.14 -5.36
C MET A 86 20.90 11.22 -5.70
N MET A 87 20.02 11.37 -4.71
CA MET A 87 18.57 11.19 -4.91
C MET A 87 17.77 12.46 -4.67
N VAL A 88 18.25 13.42 -3.87
CA VAL A 88 17.50 14.63 -3.54
C VAL A 88 18.03 15.86 -4.29
N ALA A 89 19.33 16.13 -4.23
CA ALA A 89 19.92 17.30 -4.85
C ALA A 89 19.78 17.30 -6.39
N PRO A 90 20.12 16.23 -7.14
CA PRO A 90 20.09 16.25 -8.61
C PRO A 90 18.72 16.53 -9.22
N PRO A 91 17.61 15.86 -8.80
CA PRO A 91 16.30 16.20 -9.34
C PRO A 91 15.87 17.62 -9.02
N LEU A 92 16.17 18.16 -7.82
CA LEU A 92 15.86 19.55 -7.47
C LEU A 92 16.64 20.55 -8.34
N LEU A 93 17.94 20.31 -8.56
CA LEU A 93 18.76 21.13 -9.44
C LEU A 93 18.21 21.15 -10.88
N TRP A 94 17.77 19.99 -11.41
CA TRP A 94 17.19 19.91 -12.74
C TRP A 94 15.77 20.52 -12.84
N LEU A 95 14.95 20.40 -11.79
CA LEU A 95 13.65 21.08 -11.74
C LEU A 95 13.77 22.60 -11.80
N GLY A 96 14.91 23.15 -11.37
CA GLY A 96 15.24 24.56 -11.54
C GLY A 96 15.53 24.98 -12.98
N ALA A 97 15.59 24.06 -13.96
CA ALA A 97 15.91 24.35 -15.37
C ALA A 97 17.15 25.25 -15.55
N PRO A 98 18.33 24.86 -15.01
CA PRO A 98 19.47 25.77 -14.76
C PRO A 98 20.14 26.34 -16.00
N LEU A 99 20.00 25.70 -17.16
CA LEU A 99 20.78 26.06 -18.35
C LEU A 99 20.67 27.54 -18.74
N PHE A 100 19.46 28.06 -18.89
CA PHE A 100 19.29 29.46 -19.27
C PHE A 100 19.55 30.42 -18.13
N PRO A 101 19.08 30.23 -16.90
CA PRO A 101 19.43 31.08 -15.78
C PRO A 101 20.94 31.21 -15.59
N VAL A 102 21.68 30.10 -15.61
CA VAL A 102 23.14 30.13 -15.50
C VAL A 102 23.78 30.93 -16.66
N LEU A 103 23.37 30.67 -17.89
CA LEU A 103 23.91 31.42 -19.06
C LEU A 103 23.63 32.92 -18.99
N TYR A 104 22.42 33.32 -18.59
CA TYR A 104 22.07 34.74 -18.46
C TYR A 104 22.65 35.40 -17.23
N GLY A 105 22.98 34.60 -16.20
CA GLY A 105 23.68 35.08 -15.03
C GLY A 105 25.16 35.34 -15.22
N LEU A 106 25.80 34.65 -16.15
CA LEU A 106 27.21 34.86 -16.50
C LEU A 106 27.45 36.22 -17.13
N PRO A 107 28.63 36.84 -16.90
CA PRO A 107 29.08 38.03 -17.63
C PRO A 107 29.02 37.82 -19.13
N ALA A 108 28.72 38.91 -19.88
CA ALA A 108 28.53 38.83 -21.35
C ALA A 108 29.77 38.25 -22.05
N ALA A 109 30.97 38.61 -21.62
CA ALA A 109 32.21 38.09 -22.15
C ALA A 109 32.31 36.56 -22.03
N ILE A 110 32.11 36.03 -20.82
CA ILE A 110 32.16 34.56 -20.58
C ILE A 110 31.10 33.85 -21.41
N ARG A 111 29.90 34.41 -21.44
CA ARG A 111 28.78 33.83 -22.20
C ARG A 111 29.07 33.76 -23.70
N THR A 112 29.65 34.85 -24.28
CA THR A 112 29.85 34.97 -25.73
C THR A 112 31.09 34.23 -26.22
N TYR A 113 32.20 34.36 -25.49
CA TYR A 113 33.50 33.83 -25.96
C TYR A 113 33.75 32.37 -25.50
N TRP A 114 33.16 31.93 -24.40
CA TRP A 114 33.38 30.59 -23.83
C TRP A 114 32.15 29.70 -23.88
N ALA A 115 31.05 30.10 -23.27
CA ALA A 115 29.88 29.24 -23.14
C ALA A 115 29.18 28.98 -24.49
N ALA A 116 29.00 30.00 -25.32
CA ALA A 116 28.30 29.84 -26.61
C ALA A 116 29.04 28.94 -27.60
N PRO A 117 30.38 29.08 -27.82
CA PRO A 117 31.13 28.15 -28.67
C PRO A 117 31.08 26.70 -28.15
N CYS A 118 31.25 26.49 -26.84
CA CYS A 118 31.16 25.15 -26.21
C CYS A 118 29.80 24.51 -26.49
N LEU A 119 28.71 25.22 -26.25
CA LEU A 119 27.36 24.72 -26.47
C LEU A 119 27.00 24.49 -27.95
N ARG A 120 27.71 25.18 -28.86
CA ARG A 120 27.55 24.98 -30.30
C ARG A 120 28.39 23.82 -30.85
N SER A 121 29.41 23.37 -30.11
CA SER A 121 30.30 22.29 -30.53
C SER A 121 29.54 21.00 -30.83
N PRO A 122 29.63 20.44 -32.06
CA PRO A 122 28.98 19.16 -32.38
C PRO A 122 29.55 18.01 -31.59
N ALA A 123 30.84 18.02 -31.28
CA ALA A 123 31.51 16.97 -30.48
C ALA A 123 30.95 16.94 -29.06
N LEU A 124 30.88 18.12 -28.42
CA LEU A 124 30.31 18.23 -27.05
C LEU A 124 28.84 17.79 -27.01
N ARG A 125 28.04 18.17 -28.02
CA ARG A 125 26.62 17.73 -28.08
C ARG A 125 26.48 16.22 -28.27
N ARG A 126 27.36 15.59 -29.09
CA ARG A 126 27.38 14.12 -29.22
C ARG A 126 27.78 13.46 -27.93
N PHE A 127 28.81 13.97 -27.27
CA PHE A 127 29.27 13.45 -25.97
C PHE A 127 28.21 13.58 -24.86
N CYS A 128 27.64 14.78 -24.69
CA CYS A 128 26.53 14.96 -23.75
C CYS A 128 25.31 14.10 -24.11
N GLY A 129 25.03 13.95 -25.42
CA GLY A 129 23.96 13.08 -25.90
C GLY A 129 24.20 11.61 -25.62
N PHE A 130 25.44 11.14 -25.63
CA PHE A 130 25.84 9.80 -25.24
C PHE A 130 25.71 9.60 -23.72
N LEU A 131 26.22 10.53 -22.92
CA LEU A 131 26.13 10.46 -21.45
C LEU A 131 24.69 10.48 -20.96
N THR A 132 23.82 11.29 -21.58
CA THR A 132 22.41 11.42 -21.20
C THR A 132 21.50 10.41 -21.90
N HIS A 133 22.04 9.45 -22.66
CA HIS A 133 21.30 8.32 -23.15
C HIS A 133 20.88 7.44 -21.98
N PRO A 134 19.62 6.97 -21.88
CA PRO A 134 19.15 6.23 -20.70
C PRO A 134 20.05 5.05 -20.32
N PHE A 135 20.50 4.28 -21.29
CA PHE A 135 21.40 3.15 -21.02
C PHE A 135 22.75 3.58 -20.44
N SER A 136 23.41 4.57 -21.05
CA SER A 136 24.70 5.07 -20.55
C SER A 136 24.57 5.74 -19.20
N ALA A 137 23.52 6.53 -19.00
CA ALA A 137 23.22 7.22 -17.74
C ALA A 137 22.95 6.20 -16.61
N TRP A 138 22.19 5.15 -16.89
CA TRP A 138 21.93 4.06 -15.95
C TRP A 138 23.22 3.31 -15.60
N LEU A 139 24.00 2.93 -16.61
CA LEU A 139 25.23 2.18 -16.42
C LEU A 139 26.25 2.96 -15.58
N LEU A 140 26.43 4.26 -15.87
CA LEU A 140 27.36 5.12 -15.12
C LEU A 140 26.92 5.27 -13.66
N TYR A 141 25.63 5.45 -13.43
CA TYR A 141 25.07 5.57 -12.09
C TYR A 141 25.25 4.28 -11.28
N VAL A 142 24.89 3.14 -11.87
CA VAL A 142 25.02 1.82 -11.23
C VAL A 142 26.50 1.51 -10.98
N ALA A 143 27.36 1.71 -11.98
CA ALA A 143 28.78 1.45 -11.84
C ALA A 143 29.40 2.29 -10.71
N ALA A 144 29.10 3.60 -10.63
CA ALA A 144 29.57 4.43 -9.54
C ALA A 144 29.06 3.95 -8.19
N THR A 145 27.78 3.59 -8.09
CA THR A 145 27.18 3.09 -6.85
C THR A 145 27.87 1.82 -6.39
N TRP A 146 28.01 0.81 -7.23
CA TRP A 146 28.62 -0.47 -6.86
C TRP A 146 30.12 -0.38 -6.59
N LEU A 147 30.86 0.37 -7.44
CA LEU A 147 32.32 0.50 -7.27
C LEU A 147 32.67 1.12 -5.92
N TRP A 148 31.96 2.20 -5.51
CA TRP A 148 32.23 2.84 -4.23
C TRP A 148 31.73 2.02 -3.01
N HIS A 149 30.91 1.01 -3.20
CA HIS A 149 30.52 0.09 -2.12
C HIS A 149 31.42 -1.17 -2.04
N VAL A 150 32.36 -1.33 -2.97
CA VAL A 150 33.42 -2.35 -2.79
C VAL A 150 34.25 -1.97 -1.54
N PRO A 151 34.43 -2.89 -0.56
CA PRO A 151 35.05 -2.57 0.73
C PRO A 151 36.40 -1.84 0.63
N ILE A 152 37.29 -2.30 -0.28
CA ILE A 152 38.61 -1.69 -0.46
C ILE A 152 38.51 -0.23 -0.93
N LEU A 153 37.63 0.07 -1.90
CA LEU A 153 37.45 1.42 -2.41
C LEU A 153 36.73 2.32 -1.40
N TYR A 154 35.75 1.77 -0.70
CA TYR A 154 35.03 2.48 0.35
C TYR A 154 35.98 2.89 1.49
N GLU A 155 36.80 1.95 1.99
CA GLU A 155 37.79 2.26 3.03
C GLU A 155 38.84 3.26 2.58
N THR A 156 39.28 3.19 1.35
CA THR A 156 40.21 4.16 0.77
C THR A 156 39.59 5.57 0.77
N ALA A 157 38.31 5.66 0.41
CA ALA A 157 37.59 6.93 0.43
C ALA A 157 37.46 7.51 1.84
N VAL A 158 37.07 6.70 2.82
CA VAL A 158 36.88 7.17 4.21
C VAL A 158 38.23 7.55 4.87
N ARG A 159 39.34 6.89 4.49
CA ARG A 159 40.70 7.16 5.05
C ARG A 159 41.40 8.33 4.37
N SER A 160 40.99 8.76 3.20
CA SER A 160 41.66 9.80 2.41
C SER A 160 40.68 10.88 1.93
N SER A 161 40.86 12.11 2.34
CA SER A 161 39.99 13.22 1.95
C SER A 161 39.89 13.40 0.42
N GLY A 162 41.00 13.22 -0.31
CA GLY A 162 40.96 13.33 -1.79
C GLY A 162 40.10 12.29 -2.45
N TRP A 163 40.15 11.03 -1.99
CA TRP A 163 39.30 9.95 -2.47
C TRP A 163 37.83 10.16 -2.05
N HIS A 164 37.60 10.69 -0.85
CA HIS A 164 36.27 11.01 -0.38
C HIS A 164 35.60 12.13 -1.23
N TYR A 165 36.34 13.20 -1.56
CA TYR A 165 35.85 14.20 -2.49
C TYR A 165 35.58 13.64 -3.89
N LEU A 166 36.42 12.72 -4.37
CA LEU A 166 36.20 12.06 -5.66
C LEU A 166 34.94 11.18 -5.61
N GLN A 167 34.68 10.48 -4.51
CA GLN A 167 33.47 9.70 -4.29
C GLN A 167 32.23 10.60 -4.39
N HIS A 168 32.17 11.69 -3.64
CA HIS A 168 31.05 12.61 -3.66
C HIS A 168 30.86 13.28 -5.02
N LEU A 169 31.95 13.67 -5.71
CA LEU A 169 31.89 14.26 -7.04
C LEU A 169 31.34 13.28 -8.08
N THR A 170 31.79 12.02 -8.02
CA THR A 170 31.31 10.98 -8.94
C THR A 170 29.85 10.61 -8.64
N PHE A 171 29.43 10.54 -7.38
CA PHE A 171 28.05 10.31 -7.01
C PHE A 171 27.12 11.42 -7.50
N LEU A 172 27.44 12.66 -7.18
CA LEU A 172 26.64 13.81 -7.64
C LEU A 172 26.64 13.92 -9.16
N GLY A 173 27.81 13.74 -9.81
CA GLY A 173 27.96 13.84 -11.27
C GLY A 173 27.17 12.75 -12.02
N THR A 174 27.31 11.49 -11.62
CA THR A 174 26.56 10.38 -12.24
C THR A 174 25.08 10.47 -11.97
N ALA A 175 24.68 10.93 -10.76
CA ALA A 175 23.29 11.17 -10.44
C ALA A 175 22.67 12.32 -11.26
N LEU A 176 23.40 13.42 -11.49
CA LEU A 176 22.94 14.47 -12.41
C LEU A 176 22.71 13.92 -13.83
N ILE A 177 23.61 13.07 -14.33
CA ILE A 177 23.45 12.41 -15.64
C ILE A 177 22.22 11.48 -15.63
N PHE A 178 22.04 10.69 -14.56
CA PHE A 178 20.94 9.76 -14.37
C PHE A 178 19.57 10.45 -14.32
N TRP A 179 19.44 11.54 -13.54
CA TRP A 179 18.18 12.25 -13.38
C TRP A 179 17.80 13.14 -14.54
N TYR A 180 18.73 13.46 -15.45
CA TYR A 180 18.47 14.30 -16.62
C TYR A 180 17.36 13.75 -17.56
N PRO A 181 17.37 12.48 -18.01
CA PRO A 181 16.30 11.93 -18.84
C PRO A 181 14.96 11.80 -18.09
N VAL A 182 14.96 11.71 -16.77
CA VAL A 182 13.76 11.61 -15.94
C VAL A 182 13.08 12.97 -15.80
N VAL A 183 13.82 13.99 -15.34
CA VAL A 183 13.29 15.34 -15.06
C VAL A 183 13.06 16.14 -16.34
N ARG A 184 13.94 15.98 -17.35
CA ARG A 184 13.87 16.67 -18.65
C ARG A 184 13.80 18.19 -18.50
N PRO A 185 14.84 18.83 -17.95
CA PRO A 185 14.83 20.27 -17.69
C PRO A 185 14.68 21.05 -19.01
N TYR A 186 13.93 22.15 -18.98
CA TYR A 186 13.84 23.04 -20.14
C TYR A 186 15.22 23.61 -20.52
N PRO A 187 15.62 23.59 -21.82
CA PRO A 187 14.86 23.39 -23.07
C PRO A 187 14.96 21.99 -23.68
N SER A 188 15.23 20.95 -22.89
CA SER A 188 15.39 19.60 -23.42
C SER A 188 14.11 19.14 -24.16
N ARG A 189 14.29 18.51 -25.33
CA ARG A 189 13.21 17.87 -26.08
C ARG A 189 13.14 16.38 -25.68
N PRO A 190 11.94 15.79 -25.57
CA PRO A 190 11.81 14.36 -25.29
C PRO A 190 12.39 13.58 -26.49
N ARG A 191 13.54 12.94 -26.27
CA ARG A 191 14.20 12.07 -27.27
C ARG A 191 13.76 10.62 -27.14
N TRP A 192 13.32 10.22 -25.94
CA TRP A 192 13.03 8.85 -25.58
C TRP A 192 11.56 8.69 -25.20
N SER A 193 11.02 7.51 -25.54
CA SER A 193 9.67 7.16 -25.12
C SER A 193 9.56 7.15 -23.59
N PRO A 194 8.48 7.70 -23.00
CA PRO A 194 8.23 7.58 -21.57
C PRO A 194 8.20 6.12 -21.07
N TRP A 195 7.80 5.18 -21.93
CA TRP A 195 7.80 3.75 -21.63
C TRP A 195 9.19 3.20 -21.33
N LEU A 196 10.24 3.74 -21.92
CA LEU A 196 11.62 3.32 -21.64
C LEU A 196 12.10 3.77 -20.24
N LEU A 197 11.52 4.83 -19.70
CA LEU A 197 11.88 5.33 -18.37
C LEU A 197 11.30 4.49 -17.23
N LEU A 198 10.28 3.69 -17.49
CA LEU A 198 9.72 2.77 -16.49
C LEU A 198 10.72 1.66 -16.13
N PRO A 199 11.21 0.83 -17.08
CA PRO A 199 12.25 -0.16 -16.77
C PRO A 199 13.55 0.50 -16.30
N PHE A 200 13.89 1.71 -16.81
CA PHE A 200 15.07 2.46 -16.38
C PHE A 200 15.06 2.76 -14.88
N LEU A 201 13.97 3.25 -14.34
CA LEU A 201 13.82 3.55 -12.90
C LEU A 201 13.64 2.27 -12.09
N PHE A 202 12.88 1.29 -12.60
CA PHE A 202 12.68 0.02 -11.91
C PHE A 202 13.99 -0.75 -11.73
N LEU A 203 14.82 -0.84 -12.77
CA LEU A 203 16.12 -1.51 -12.68
C LEU A 203 17.12 -0.74 -11.79
N ALA A 204 16.98 0.59 -11.70
CA ALA A 204 17.77 1.38 -10.77
C ALA A 204 17.38 1.12 -9.31
N ASP A 205 16.10 0.97 -9.04
CA ASP A 205 15.58 0.59 -7.73
C ASP A 205 15.97 -0.84 -7.36
N LEU A 206 15.82 -1.77 -8.30
CA LEU A 206 16.16 -3.17 -8.08
C LEU A 206 17.63 -3.36 -7.68
N GLN A 207 18.57 -2.73 -8.38
CA GLN A 207 19.99 -2.82 -8.03
C GLN A 207 20.30 -2.14 -6.69
N ASN A 208 19.62 -1.03 -6.38
CA ASN A 208 19.73 -0.36 -5.09
C ASN A 208 19.24 -1.28 -3.96
N THR A 209 18.10 -1.92 -4.15
CA THR A 209 17.53 -2.92 -3.22
C THR A 209 18.51 -4.08 -2.97
N VAL A 210 19.13 -4.64 -4.02
CA VAL A 210 20.09 -5.72 -3.86
C VAL A 210 21.30 -5.27 -3.04
N LEU A 211 21.87 -4.11 -3.34
CA LEU A 211 23.02 -3.59 -2.61
C LEU A 211 22.66 -3.26 -1.16
N SER A 212 21.51 -2.68 -0.92
CA SER A 212 21.01 -2.37 0.43
C SER A 212 20.77 -3.63 1.25
N ALA A 213 20.21 -4.68 0.63
CA ALA A 213 20.00 -5.97 1.28
C ALA A 213 21.33 -6.63 1.67
N LEU A 214 22.37 -6.56 0.82
CA LEU A 214 23.70 -7.05 1.16
C LEU A 214 24.29 -6.33 2.39
N LEU A 215 24.07 -5.02 2.53
CA LEU A 215 24.51 -4.26 3.71
C LEU A 215 23.69 -4.61 4.95
N THR A 216 22.36 -4.72 4.80
CA THR A 216 21.43 -4.93 5.93
C THR A 216 21.57 -6.32 6.55
N PHE A 217 21.71 -7.36 5.70
CA PHE A 217 21.66 -8.76 6.12
C PHE A 217 23.03 -9.42 6.22
N SER A 218 24.11 -8.65 6.12
CA SER A 218 25.46 -9.19 6.30
C SER A 218 25.73 -9.50 7.77
N ASP A 219 26.16 -10.73 8.07
CA ASP A 219 26.60 -11.15 9.40
C ASP A 219 28.00 -10.63 9.76
N ARG A 220 28.64 -9.91 8.84
CA ARG A 220 30.00 -9.40 9.00
C ARG A 220 30.02 -7.90 8.75
N VAL A 221 30.87 -7.19 9.49
CA VAL A 221 31.16 -5.78 9.22
C VAL A 221 31.96 -5.71 7.92
N LEU A 222 31.33 -5.18 6.86
CA LEU A 222 31.89 -5.04 5.52
C LEU A 222 32.96 -3.93 5.45
N TYR A 223 32.84 -2.93 6.33
CA TYR A 223 33.72 -1.77 6.39
C TYR A 223 34.43 -1.70 7.75
N PRO A 224 35.58 -2.40 7.91
CA PRO A 224 36.35 -2.44 9.17
C PRO A 224 36.75 -1.08 9.74
N TYR A 225 36.80 -0.03 8.95
CA TYR A 225 37.04 1.33 9.43
C TYR A 225 36.11 1.69 10.59
N TYR A 226 34.81 1.36 10.49
CA TYR A 226 33.83 1.71 11.52
C TYR A 226 33.93 0.88 12.80
N THR A 227 34.76 -0.17 12.85
CA THR A 227 35.08 -0.86 14.11
C THR A 227 36.19 -0.15 14.90
N GLN A 228 36.95 0.73 14.25
CA GLN A 228 38.12 1.41 14.83
C GLN A 228 37.78 2.82 15.36
N VAL A 229 36.61 3.36 15.02
CA VAL A 229 36.21 4.72 15.46
C VAL A 229 35.41 4.67 16.77
N PRO A 230 35.40 5.78 17.56
CA PRO A 230 34.63 5.86 18.80
C PRO A 230 33.15 5.62 18.58
N ARG A 231 32.54 4.74 19.39
CA ARG A 231 31.12 4.44 19.33
C ARG A 231 30.32 5.30 20.28
N LEU A 232 29.51 6.20 19.71
CA LEU A 232 28.61 7.06 20.47
C LEU A 232 27.21 6.41 20.51
N GLY A 233 26.57 6.44 21.67
CA GLY A 233 25.17 5.94 21.82
C GLY A 233 25.02 4.42 21.94
N GLY A 234 26.12 3.65 22.12
CA GLY A 234 26.03 2.19 22.40
C GLY A 234 25.78 1.29 21.20
N LEU A 235 25.69 1.84 19.97
CA LEU A 235 25.47 1.06 18.74
C LEU A 235 26.75 0.30 18.35
N THR A 236 26.63 -0.97 18.01
CA THR A 236 27.72 -1.76 17.43
C THR A 236 27.96 -1.39 15.96
N ALA A 237 29.12 -1.74 15.40
CA ALA A 237 29.41 -1.48 13.98
C ALA A 237 28.49 -2.26 13.03
N LEU A 238 28.03 -3.43 13.45
CA LEU A 238 27.11 -4.25 12.67
C LEU A 238 25.69 -3.67 12.66
N GLU A 239 25.17 -3.21 13.78
CA GLU A 239 23.88 -2.53 13.87
C GLU A 239 23.85 -1.22 13.08
N ASP A 240 24.95 -0.46 13.12
CA ASP A 240 25.12 0.75 12.31
C ASP A 240 25.11 0.43 10.82
N GLN A 241 25.80 -0.65 10.40
CA GLN A 241 25.79 -1.13 9.02
C GLN A 241 24.41 -1.60 8.58
N ALA A 242 23.71 -2.38 9.39
CA ALA A 242 22.35 -2.81 9.10
C ALA A 242 21.39 -1.61 8.94
N THR A 243 21.48 -0.65 9.85
CA THR A 243 20.70 0.60 9.78
C THR A 243 21.03 1.43 8.53
N ALA A 244 22.32 1.51 8.16
CA ALA A 244 22.78 2.17 6.94
C ALA A 244 22.18 1.51 5.68
N GLY A 245 22.13 0.18 5.65
CA GLY A 245 21.47 -0.57 4.59
C GLY A 245 19.97 -0.25 4.50
N VAL A 246 19.25 -0.21 5.61
CA VAL A 246 17.82 0.16 5.65
C VAL A 246 17.58 1.59 5.15
N ILE A 247 18.44 2.54 5.55
CA ILE A 247 18.37 3.93 5.09
C ILE A 247 18.58 4.01 3.57
N MET A 248 19.52 3.26 3.03
CA MET A 248 19.74 3.19 1.60
C MET A 248 18.57 2.51 0.88
N TRP A 249 17.95 1.50 1.47
CA TRP A 249 16.83 0.76 0.90
C TRP A 249 15.55 1.60 0.86
N VAL A 250 14.98 1.94 2.01
CA VAL A 250 13.64 2.51 2.11
C VAL A 250 13.57 3.92 1.51
N PRO A 251 14.33 4.93 1.96
CA PRO A 251 14.35 6.25 1.31
C PRO A 251 14.82 6.20 -0.13
N GLY A 252 15.78 5.32 -0.46
CA GLY A 252 16.28 5.13 -1.83
C GLY A 252 15.19 4.64 -2.78
N SER A 253 14.45 3.59 -2.40
CA SER A 253 13.32 3.09 -3.20
C SER A 253 12.23 4.15 -3.39
N VAL A 254 11.89 4.92 -2.37
CA VAL A 254 10.93 6.04 -2.50
C VAL A 254 11.38 7.03 -3.57
N ALA A 255 12.66 7.37 -3.63
CA ALA A 255 13.19 8.31 -4.62
C ALA A 255 13.02 7.81 -6.07
N PHE A 256 13.13 6.50 -6.33
CA PHE A 256 12.90 5.91 -7.65
C PHE A 256 11.42 5.66 -7.95
N LEU A 257 10.66 5.16 -6.99
CA LEU A 257 9.27 4.76 -7.18
C LEU A 257 8.34 5.96 -7.40
N VAL A 258 8.59 7.10 -6.74
CA VAL A 258 7.77 8.31 -6.93
C VAL A 258 7.79 8.80 -8.40
N PRO A 259 8.95 9.04 -9.05
CA PRO A 259 8.98 9.43 -10.46
C PRO A 259 8.55 8.29 -11.40
N LEU A 260 8.82 7.03 -11.08
CA LEU A 260 8.34 5.88 -11.84
C LEU A 260 6.81 5.88 -11.89
N PHE A 261 6.18 6.00 -10.75
CA PHE A 261 4.73 6.07 -10.63
C PHE A 261 4.13 7.29 -11.35
N TRP A 262 4.78 8.46 -11.22
CA TRP A 262 4.39 9.66 -11.94
C TRP A 262 4.43 9.48 -13.47
N ILE A 263 5.54 8.92 -13.99
CA ILE A 263 5.71 8.67 -15.43
C ILE A 263 4.72 7.61 -15.90
N ALA A 264 4.52 6.53 -15.15
CA ALA A 264 3.56 5.48 -15.47
C ALA A 264 2.14 6.06 -15.60
N ILE A 265 1.69 6.84 -14.62
CA ILE A 265 0.39 7.50 -14.64
C ILE A 265 0.26 8.40 -15.88
N ARG A 266 1.24 9.26 -16.09
CA ARG A 266 1.22 10.21 -17.23
C ARG A 266 1.23 9.50 -18.58
N THR A 267 1.92 8.37 -18.68
CA THR A 267 2.04 7.61 -19.94
C THR A 267 0.79 6.78 -20.21
N LEU A 268 0.24 6.13 -19.19
CA LEU A 268 -0.96 5.30 -19.30
C LEU A 268 -2.23 6.13 -19.53
N PHE A 269 -2.31 7.31 -18.92
CA PHE A 269 -3.55 8.10 -18.88
C PHE A 269 -3.47 9.43 -19.63
N GLY A 270 -2.29 9.96 -19.89
CA GLY A 270 -2.10 11.20 -20.66
C GLY A 270 -2.52 11.10 -22.13
N GLN A 271 -2.45 9.91 -22.72
CA GLN A 271 -2.91 9.68 -24.09
C GLN A 271 -4.44 9.69 -24.22
N SER A 272 -5.16 9.31 -23.18
CA SER A 272 -6.63 9.32 -23.17
C SER A 272 -7.23 10.71 -23.04
N ALA A 273 -6.56 11.63 -22.35
CA ALA A 273 -6.97 13.04 -22.25
C ALA A 273 -6.78 13.79 -23.57
N GLY A 274 -5.62 13.67 -24.20
CA GLY A 274 -5.34 14.29 -25.50
C GLY A 274 -6.16 13.71 -26.66
N ALA A 275 -6.54 12.44 -26.60
CA ALA A 275 -7.46 11.82 -27.56
C ALA A 275 -8.91 12.27 -27.35
N ARG A 276 -9.33 12.54 -26.09
CA ARG A 276 -10.64 13.13 -25.79
C ARG A 276 -10.73 14.60 -26.21
N GLU A 277 -9.69 15.40 -25.96
CA GLU A 277 -9.67 16.79 -26.44
C GLU A 277 -9.67 16.90 -27.96
N ARG A 278 -8.89 16.06 -28.67
CA ARG A 278 -8.92 16.01 -30.13
C ARG A 278 -10.25 15.48 -30.68
N LYS A 279 -10.91 14.55 -29.99
CA LYS A 279 -12.26 14.09 -30.35
C LYS A 279 -13.32 15.16 -30.05
N SER A 280 -13.19 15.87 -28.93
CA SER A 280 -14.08 16.98 -28.57
C SER A 280 -13.92 18.17 -29.53
N ALA A 281 -12.68 18.56 -29.85
CA ALA A 281 -12.40 19.61 -30.85
C ALA A 281 -12.92 19.24 -32.26
N ARG A 282 -12.67 18.01 -32.71
CA ARG A 282 -13.22 17.50 -33.98
C ARG A 282 -14.74 17.32 -33.97
N ALA A 283 -15.34 17.01 -32.80
CA ALA A 283 -16.78 16.96 -32.66
C ALA A 283 -17.41 18.37 -32.65
N GLN A 284 -16.68 19.35 -32.14
CA GLN A 284 -17.10 20.75 -32.15
C GLN A 284 -16.93 21.39 -33.52
N GLU A 285 -15.85 21.09 -34.25
CA GLU A 285 -15.69 21.45 -35.66
C GLU A 285 -16.72 20.78 -36.58
N ARG A 286 -17.07 19.50 -36.34
CA ARG A 286 -18.16 18.84 -37.07
C ARG A 286 -19.54 19.43 -36.74
N ARG A 287 -19.81 19.82 -35.48
CA ARG A 287 -21.06 20.48 -35.09
C ARG A 287 -21.20 21.87 -35.72
N SER A 288 -20.13 22.64 -35.86
CA SER A 288 -20.15 23.94 -36.55
C SER A 288 -20.24 23.81 -38.07
N ALA A 289 -19.74 22.72 -38.65
CA ALA A 289 -19.91 22.42 -40.08
C ALA A 289 -21.30 21.87 -40.41
N THR A 290 -21.91 21.09 -39.50
CA THR A 290 -23.23 20.47 -39.69
C THR A 290 -24.40 21.41 -39.39
N ALA A 291 -24.15 22.54 -38.68
CA ALA A 291 -25.15 23.59 -38.44
C ALA A 291 -25.46 24.43 -39.72
N ARG A 292 -24.74 24.18 -40.84
CA ARG A 292 -24.97 24.85 -42.12
C ARG A 292 -25.64 23.99 -43.20
N ILE A 293 -25.98 22.74 -42.91
CA ILE A 293 -26.72 21.91 -43.89
C ILE A 293 -27.89 21.24 -43.15
N SER A 294 -29.03 21.89 -43.31
CA SER A 294 -30.42 21.51 -43.17
C SER A 294 -30.82 20.04 -43.03
N LEU A 295 -31.81 19.84 -42.13
CA LEU A 295 -32.98 19.00 -42.38
C LEU A 295 -32.98 18.20 -43.68
N HIS A 296 -32.73 16.91 -43.59
CA HIS A 296 -33.63 15.85 -44.11
C HIS A 296 -33.11 14.46 -43.80
N LEU A 297 -34.09 13.56 -43.51
CA LEU A 297 -34.04 12.08 -43.53
C LEU A 297 -33.51 11.36 -42.29
N ILE A 298 -34.41 11.10 -41.44
CA ILE A 298 -34.94 9.88 -40.80
C ILE A 298 -34.25 8.55 -41.26
N SER A 299 -33.77 7.85 -40.21
CA SER A 299 -33.65 6.38 -40.20
C SER A 299 -32.65 5.76 -41.13
N GLU A 300 -31.45 5.51 -40.58
CA GLU A 300 -30.80 4.22 -40.86
C GLU A 300 -29.93 3.76 -39.71
N ARG A 301 -30.04 2.51 -39.40
CA ARG A 301 -29.35 1.76 -38.34
C ARG A 301 -27.84 1.91 -38.50
N THR A 302 -27.18 2.50 -37.51
CA THR A 302 -25.71 2.43 -37.41
C THR A 302 -25.28 0.98 -37.20
N PRO A 303 -24.31 0.49 -38.00
CA PRO A 303 -23.77 -0.85 -37.79
C PRO A 303 -23.08 -0.92 -36.41
N ARG A 304 -23.44 -1.91 -35.66
CA ARG A 304 -22.74 -2.31 -34.44
C ARG A 304 -21.25 -2.37 -34.72
N SER A 305 -20.47 -1.42 -34.21
CA SER A 305 -19.03 -1.63 -34.11
C SER A 305 -18.81 -2.89 -33.25
N ALA A 306 -18.26 -3.89 -33.89
CA ALA A 306 -17.70 -5.06 -33.21
C ALA A 306 -16.50 -4.57 -32.36
N LEU A 307 -16.80 -3.93 -31.23
CA LEU A 307 -15.85 -3.78 -30.14
C LEU A 307 -15.50 -5.20 -29.70
N ALA A 308 -14.25 -5.56 -29.97
CA ALA A 308 -13.67 -6.83 -29.58
C ALA A 308 -14.22 -7.24 -28.21
N ARG A 309 -14.94 -8.36 -28.18
CA ARG A 309 -15.33 -9.04 -26.93
C ARG A 309 -14.04 -9.34 -26.18
N SER A 310 -13.65 -8.46 -25.27
CA SER A 310 -12.65 -8.78 -24.27
C SER A 310 -13.17 -10.01 -23.54
N ARG A 311 -12.60 -11.17 -23.85
CA ARG A 311 -12.85 -12.40 -23.10
C ARG A 311 -12.22 -12.24 -21.73
N ALA A 312 -12.89 -11.52 -20.84
CA ALA A 312 -12.47 -11.48 -19.45
C ALA A 312 -12.43 -12.93 -18.94
N PHE A 313 -11.35 -13.28 -18.26
CA PHE A 313 -11.21 -14.60 -17.64
C PHE A 313 -12.37 -14.82 -16.67
N ASP A 314 -13.08 -15.95 -16.82
CA ASP A 314 -14.24 -16.32 -16.00
C ASP A 314 -14.00 -17.71 -15.40
N ILE A 315 -13.88 -17.77 -14.08
CA ILE A 315 -13.61 -19.00 -13.33
C ILE A 315 -14.69 -20.06 -13.57
N LEU A 316 -15.94 -19.65 -13.76
CA LEU A 316 -17.02 -20.60 -14.01
C LEU A 316 -16.89 -21.35 -15.36
N ARG A 317 -15.99 -20.87 -16.24
CA ARG A 317 -15.67 -21.54 -17.52
C ARG A 317 -14.46 -22.46 -17.43
N VAL A 318 -13.75 -22.47 -16.29
CA VAL A 318 -12.61 -23.38 -16.08
C VAL A 318 -13.12 -24.82 -15.91
N PRO A 319 -12.61 -25.78 -16.69
CA PRO A 319 -13.00 -27.19 -16.57
C PRO A 319 -12.74 -27.71 -15.13
N GLY A 320 -13.64 -28.52 -14.60
CA GLY A 320 -13.55 -29.03 -13.23
C GLY A 320 -14.07 -28.03 -12.22
N LEU A 321 -13.32 -26.96 -11.95
CA LEU A 321 -13.68 -25.94 -10.95
C LEU A 321 -15.01 -25.25 -11.28
N GLY A 322 -15.23 -24.87 -12.53
CA GLY A 322 -16.49 -24.27 -12.96
C GLY A 322 -17.69 -25.22 -12.84
N ARG A 323 -17.50 -26.51 -13.13
CA ARG A 323 -18.56 -27.53 -12.90
C ARG A 323 -18.86 -27.70 -11.42
N PHE A 324 -17.83 -27.75 -10.57
CA PHE A 324 -17.99 -27.83 -9.12
C PHE A 324 -18.77 -26.63 -8.59
N LEU A 325 -18.34 -25.39 -8.91
CA LEU A 325 -19.01 -24.18 -8.42
C LEU A 325 -20.45 -24.01 -8.93
N ARG A 326 -20.79 -24.57 -10.10
CA ARG A 326 -22.15 -24.61 -10.63
C ARG A 326 -22.99 -25.73 -10.06
N TRP A 327 -22.40 -26.70 -9.37
CA TRP A 327 -23.16 -27.75 -8.71
C TRP A 327 -23.91 -27.21 -7.50
N ARG A 328 -25.21 -27.47 -7.44
CA ARG A 328 -26.10 -26.93 -6.38
C ARG A 328 -25.65 -27.20 -4.95
N HIS A 329 -24.88 -28.28 -4.72
CA HIS A 329 -24.38 -28.68 -3.42
C HIS A 329 -22.92 -28.24 -3.16
N ALA A 330 -22.26 -27.55 -4.08
CA ALA A 330 -20.87 -27.11 -3.94
C ALA A 330 -20.62 -26.36 -2.63
N ARG A 331 -21.50 -25.42 -2.29
CA ARG A 331 -21.42 -24.67 -1.05
C ARG A 331 -21.52 -25.56 0.19
N LEU A 332 -22.44 -26.52 0.19
CA LEU A 332 -22.63 -27.45 1.29
C LEU A 332 -21.39 -28.34 1.49
N CYS A 333 -20.79 -28.82 0.41
CA CYS A 333 -19.54 -29.59 0.46
C CYS A 333 -18.37 -28.81 1.08
N LEU A 334 -18.33 -27.49 0.89
CA LEU A 334 -17.31 -26.63 1.52
C LEU A 334 -17.65 -26.30 3.01
N GLN A 335 -18.93 -26.18 3.31
CA GLN A 335 -19.38 -25.79 4.65
C GLN A 335 -19.34 -26.94 5.66
N LEU A 336 -19.62 -28.18 5.24
CA LEU A 336 -19.67 -29.33 6.16
C LEU A 336 -18.33 -29.65 6.81
N PRO A 337 -17.19 -29.69 6.09
CA PRO A 337 -15.87 -29.88 6.74
C PRO A 337 -15.55 -28.79 7.73
N LEU A 338 -15.88 -27.54 7.42
CA LEU A 338 -15.64 -26.40 8.33
C LEU A 338 -16.58 -26.40 9.53
N LEU A 339 -17.83 -26.91 9.38
CA LEU A 339 -18.72 -27.11 10.52
C LEU A 339 -18.21 -28.22 11.44
N PHE A 340 -17.73 -29.33 10.87
CA PHE A 340 -17.10 -30.41 11.63
C PHE A 340 -15.88 -29.88 12.40
N LEU A 341 -15.00 -29.16 11.70
CA LEU A 341 -13.82 -28.54 12.31
C LEU A 341 -14.21 -27.57 13.45
N ALA A 342 -15.24 -26.73 13.24
CA ALA A 342 -15.72 -25.83 14.30
C ALA A 342 -16.22 -26.62 15.53
N GLY A 343 -16.89 -27.77 15.32
CA GLY A 343 -17.28 -28.69 16.40
C GLY A 343 -16.08 -29.25 17.17
N VAL A 344 -15.03 -29.66 16.45
CA VAL A 344 -13.76 -30.13 17.03
C VAL A 344 -13.11 -29.03 17.85
N LEU A 345 -13.03 -27.79 17.33
CA LEU A 345 -12.45 -26.64 18.04
C LEU A 345 -13.23 -26.29 19.31
N ILE A 346 -14.57 -26.35 19.27
CA ILE A 346 -15.40 -26.11 20.44
C ILE A 346 -15.15 -27.20 21.47
N TYR A 347 -15.14 -28.46 21.07
CA TYR A 347 -14.91 -29.58 21.95
C TYR A 347 -13.53 -29.50 22.62
N ASP A 348 -12.46 -29.36 21.82
CA ASP A 348 -11.09 -29.30 22.30
C ASP A 348 -10.83 -28.06 23.17
N GLY A 349 -11.43 -26.92 22.80
CA GLY A 349 -11.30 -25.67 23.57
C GLY A 349 -11.96 -25.74 24.98
N PHE A 350 -12.99 -26.60 25.17
CA PHE A 350 -13.62 -26.80 26.45
C PHE A 350 -13.03 -27.96 27.27
N THR A 351 -12.50 -29.00 26.62
CA THR A 351 -12.08 -30.25 27.30
C THR A 351 -10.58 -30.48 27.27
N GLY A 352 -9.87 -29.84 26.34
CA GLY A 352 -8.42 -29.97 26.16
C GLY A 352 -7.61 -29.07 27.09
N PRO A 353 -6.28 -29.07 26.94
CA PRO A 353 -5.38 -28.23 27.75
C PRO A 353 -5.73 -26.74 27.65
N GLU A 354 -5.58 -26.02 28.77
CA GLU A 354 -5.80 -24.56 28.81
C GLU A 354 -4.66 -23.75 28.11
N VAL A 355 -3.58 -24.42 27.74
CA VAL A 355 -2.40 -23.84 27.07
C VAL A 355 -2.67 -23.71 25.59
N GLY A 356 -2.67 -22.50 25.05
CA GLY A 356 -3.01 -22.18 23.66
C GLY A 356 -2.26 -23.02 22.62
N PRO A 357 -0.92 -23.13 22.64
CA PRO A 357 -0.14 -23.95 21.70
C PRO A 357 -0.47 -25.46 21.71
N MET A 358 -0.95 -25.99 22.81
CA MET A 358 -1.29 -27.41 22.94
C MET A 358 -2.73 -27.72 22.53
N ASN A 359 -3.54 -26.73 22.22
CA ASN A 359 -4.97 -26.86 21.98
C ASN A 359 -5.32 -26.43 20.56
N LEU A 360 -6.13 -27.21 19.86
CA LEU A 360 -6.55 -26.88 18.49
C LEU A 360 -7.29 -25.55 18.39
N ALA A 361 -8.05 -25.16 19.43
CA ALA A 361 -8.72 -23.87 19.48
C ALA A 361 -7.74 -22.69 19.69
N GLY A 362 -6.56 -22.95 20.27
CA GLY A 362 -5.48 -21.97 20.35
C GLY A 362 -4.69 -21.84 19.06
N VAL A 363 -4.47 -22.94 18.33
CA VAL A 363 -3.57 -22.98 17.14
C VAL A 363 -4.32 -22.67 15.84
N LEU A 364 -5.38 -23.42 15.50
CA LEU A 364 -5.97 -23.34 14.16
C LEU A 364 -6.64 -22.01 13.84
N PRO A 365 -7.43 -21.36 14.71
CA PRO A 365 -8.04 -20.07 14.40
C PRO A 365 -7.04 -18.93 14.29
N TRP A 366 -6.02 -18.92 15.14
CA TRP A 366 -5.17 -17.75 15.33
C TRP A 366 -3.90 -17.76 14.46
N ILE A 367 -3.43 -18.95 14.06
CA ILE A 367 -2.27 -19.10 13.17
C ILE A 367 -2.74 -19.42 11.74
N HIS A 368 -3.36 -20.59 11.54
CA HIS A 368 -3.65 -21.12 10.22
C HIS A 368 -4.82 -20.40 9.54
N TRP A 369 -5.94 -20.27 10.25
CA TRP A 369 -7.15 -19.70 9.68
C TRP A 369 -6.98 -18.26 9.21
N ARG A 370 -6.41 -17.40 10.04
CA ARG A 370 -6.18 -15.99 9.66
C ARG A 370 -5.31 -15.84 8.44
N GLY A 371 -4.18 -16.58 8.38
CA GLY A 371 -3.30 -16.58 7.22
C GLY A 371 -3.97 -17.10 5.95
N LEU A 372 -4.69 -18.23 6.03
CA LEU A 372 -5.42 -18.80 4.90
C LEU A 372 -6.54 -17.90 4.39
N VAL A 373 -7.27 -17.22 5.29
CA VAL A 373 -8.33 -16.28 4.91
C VAL A 373 -7.77 -15.08 4.16
N ILE A 374 -6.66 -14.49 4.63
CA ILE A 374 -6.09 -13.31 3.97
C ILE A 374 -5.50 -13.64 2.59
N LEU A 375 -4.87 -14.82 2.44
CA LEU A 375 -4.43 -15.35 1.15
C LEU A 375 -5.62 -15.64 0.23
N GLY A 376 -6.69 -16.21 0.76
CA GLY A 376 -7.93 -16.43 0.01
C GLY A 376 -8.55 -15.12 -0.48
N LEU A 377 -8.55 -14.07 0.35
CA LEU A 377 -9.03 -12.75 -0.03
C LEU A 377 -8.18 -12.11 -1.14
N LEU A 378 -6.87 -12.29 -1.10
CA LEU A 378 -5.95 -11.81 -2.15
C LEU A 378 -6.27 -12.43 -3.50
N ILE A 379 -6.47 -13.75 -3.55
CA ILE A 379 -6.58 -14.53 -4.79
C ILE A 379 -8.03 -14.55 -5.31
N ALA A 380 -8.97 -14.92 -4.44
CA ALA A 380 -10.33 -15.30 -4.82
C ALA A 380 -11.44 -14.42 -4.24
N GLY A 381 -11.07 -13.35 -3.53
CA GLY A 381 -12.03 -12.51 -2.85
C GLY A 381 -12.65 -13.20 -1.63
N ASN A 382 -13.91 -12.92 -1.35
CA ASN A 382 -14.56 -13.38 -0.13
C ASN A 382 -14.96 -14.87 -0.15
N VAL A 383 -14.01 -15.75 -0.49
CA VAL A 383 -14.21 -17.20 -0.58
C VAL A 383 -14.52 -17.85 0.79
N PHE A 384 -14.04 -17.22 1.88
CA PHE A 384 -14.38 -17.70 3.21
C PHE A 384 -15.89 -17.65 3.51
N CYS A 385 -16.55 -16.56 3.18
CA CYS A 385 -17.99 -16.44 3.38
C CYS A 385 -18.81 -17.43 2.50
N LEU A 386 -18.25 -17.89 1.38
CA LEU A 386 -18.83 -19.00 0.61
C LEU A 386 -18.89 -20.27 1.46
N ALA A 387 -17.80 -20.60 2.15
CA ALA A 387 -17.63 -21.80 2.94
C ALA A 387 -18.01 -21.63 4.45
N CYS A 388 -18.54 -20.48 4.85
CA CYS A 388 -18.79 -20.12 6.25
C CYS A 388 -19.73 -21.13 6.94
N PRO A 389 -19.28 -21.81 8.03
CA PRO A 389 -20.07 -22.83 8.73
C PRO A 389 -21.22 -22.24 9.55
N PHE A 390 -21.10 -21.00 10.04
CA PHE A 390 -22.10 -20.31 10.87
C PHE A 390 -23.46 -20.13 10.17
N LEU A 391 -23.49 -20.32 8.86
CA LEU A 391 -24.72 -20.18 8.07
C LEU A 391 -25.54 -21.45 7.98
N LEU A 392 -24.99 -22.65 8.32
CA LEU A 392 -25.68 -23.91 8.21
C LEU A 392 -26.83 -24.06 9.23
N PRO A 393 -26.64 -23.81 10.53
CA PRO A 393 -27.72 -23.90 11.52
C PRO A 393 -28.90 -23.00 11.18
N ARG A 394 -28.66 -21.79 10.66
CA ARG A 394 -29.73 -20.89 10.23
C ARG A 394 -30.56 -21.45 9.05
N MET A 395 -29.92 -22.21 8.15
CA MET A 395 -30.65 -22.82 7.03
C MET A 395 -31.67 -23.85 7.53
N ILE A 396 -31.34 -24.55 8.60
CA ILE A 396 -32.24 -25.49 9.29
C ILE A 396 -33.32 -24.72 10.04
N ALA A 397 -32.94 -23.73 10.84
CA ALA A 397 -33.85 -22.95 11.65
C ALA A 397 -34.92 -22.20 10.82
N ARG A 398 -34.57 -21.71 9.66
CA ARG A 398 -35.50 -21.06 8.71
C ARG A 398 -36.63 -21.98 8.23
N ARG A 399 -36.50 -23.29 8.39
CA ARG A 399 -37.56 -24.25 8.08
C ARG A 399 -38.64 -24.26 9.16
N PHE A 400 -38.28 -23.91 10.39
CA PHE A 400 -39.17 -23.92 11.55
C PHE A 400 -39.63 -22.50 11.96
N PHE A 401 -38.79 -21.48 11.74
CA PHE A 401 -39.05 -20.10 12.09
C PHE A 401 -39.22 -19.23 10.85
N PRO A 402 -40.46 -18.78 10.51
CA PRO A 402 -40.67 -17.89 9.38
C PRO A 402 -40.07 -16.50 9.68
N GLN A 403 -39.26 -16.00 8.74
CA GLN A 403 -38.63 -14.68 8.83
C GLN A 403 -39.67 -13.57 8.62
N ASN A 404 -40.23 -13.02 9.66
CA ASN A 404 -41.28 -11.99 9.58
C ASN A 404 -40.77 -10.58 9.83
N LEU A 405 -39.63 -10.44 10.53
CA LEU A 405 -39.10 -9.13 10.92
C LEU A 405 -38.17 -8.56 9.85
N THR A 406 -38.25 -7.27 9.66
CA THR A 406 -37.24 -6.51 8.88
C THR A 406 -36.23 -5.88 9.82
N TRP A 407 -34.94 -5.90 9.43
CA TRP A 407 -33.90 -5.27 10.23
C TRP A 407 -34.23 -3.79 10.45
N PRO A 408 -34.10 -3.24 11.67
CA PRO A 408 -34.46 -1.86 12.00
C PRO A 408 -33.76 -0.85 11.09
N SER A 409 -34.48 0.13 10.58
CA SER A 409 -33.94 1.10 9.62
C SER A 409 -32.77 1.92 10.15
N TRP A 410 -32.77 2.26 11.45
CA TRP A 410 -31.70 3.00 12.12
C TRP A 410 -30.41 2.17 12.31
N LEU A 411 -30.49 0.80 12.25
CA LEU A 411 -29.36 -0.12 12.27
C LEU A 411 -28.94 -0.59 10.86
N ARG A 412 -29.57 -0.08 9.78
CA ARG A 412 -29.18 -0.40 8.40
C ARG A 412 -27.92 0.35 7.96
N ASN A 413 -26.95 0.38 8.83
CA ASN A 413 -25.63 1.01 8.63
C ASN A 413 -24.53 0.10 9.20
N LYS A 414 -23.28 0.55 9.14
CA LYS A 414 -22.13 -0.23 9.62
C LYS A 414 -21.65 0.14 11.03
N TRP A 415 -22.32 1.06 11.73
CA TRP A 415 -21.86 1.54 13.05
C TRP A 415 -21.80 0.44 14.10
N LEU A 416 -22.78 -0.46 14.12
CA LEU A 416 -22.75 -1.63 15.02
C LEU A 416 -21.56 -2.53 14.75
N ALA A 417 -21.26 -2.79 13.48
CA ALA A 417 -20.10 -3.58 13.09
C ALA A 417 -18.77 -2.89 13.42
N VAL A 418 -18.68 -1.56 13.25
CA VAL A 418 -17.51 -0.77 13.68
C VAL A 418 -17.30 -0.90 15.19
N PHE A 419 -18.34 -0.74 15.97
CA PHE A 419 -18.27 -0.91 17.43
C PHE A 419 -17.81 -2.32 17.82
N LEU A 420 -18.39 -3.36 17.20
CA LEU A 420 -18.01 -4.75 17.47
C LEU A 420 -16.59 -5.08 17.04
N LEU A 421 -16.09 -4.47 15.96
CA LEU A 421 -14.69 -4.61 15.53
C LEU A 421 -13.73 -3.94 16.51
N LEU A 422 -14.02 -2.73 16.96
CA LEU A 422 -13.21 -2.04 17.96
C LEU A 422 -13.16 -2.85 19.28
N LEU A 423 -14.31 -3.35 19.71
CA LEU A 423 -14.42 -4.22 20.88
C LEU A 423 -13.64 -5.53 20.70
N PHE A 424 -13.72 -6.13 19.50
CA PHE A 424 -13.01 -7.37 19.19
C PHE A 424 -11.48 -7.19 19.20
N PHE A 425 -10.95 -6.15 18.56
CA PHE A 425 -9.50 -5.88 18.54
C PHE A 425 -8.98 -5.57 19.94
N TRP A 426 -9.73 -4.78 20.71
CA TRP A 426 -9.39 -4.50 22.10
C TRP A 426 -9.43 -5.78 22.98
N ALA A 427 -10.51 -6.56 22.92
CA ALA A 427 -10.67 -7.77 23.71
C ALA A 427 -9.66 -8.85 23.32
N TYR A 428 -9.30 -8.94 22.05
CA TYR A 428 -8.31 -9.87 21.54
C TYR A 428 -6.97 -9.76 22.28
N GLU A 429 -6.51 -8.53 22.52
CA GLU A 429 -5.26 -8.28 23.23
C GLU A 429 -5.42 -8.28 24.76
N VAL A 430 -6.45 -7.61 25.28
CA VAL A 430 -6.64 -7.46 26.73
C VAL A 430 -6.89 -8.80 27.42
N TYR A 431 -7.62 -9.69 26.77
CA TYR A 431 -7.92 -11.03 27.30
C TYR A 431 -7.06 -12.13 26.69
N ALA A 432 -6.05 -11.77 25.91
CA ALA A 432 -5.17 -12.73 25.23
C ALA A 432 -5.95 -13.89 24.57
N LEU A 433 -6.96 -13.58 23.74
CA LEU A 433 -7.87 -14.59 23.19
C LEU A 433 -7.12 -15.69 22.42
N TRP A 434 -5.95 -15.37 21.88
CA TRP A 434 -5.06 -16.30 21.19
C TRP A 434 -4.39 -17.32 22.12
N ASP A 435 -4.30 -17.03 23.42
CA ASP A 435 -3.72 -17.90 24.45
C ASP A 435 -4.78 -18.62 25.31
N SER A 436 -6.06 -18.30 25.13
CA SER A 436 -7.16 -18.93 25.85
C SER A 436 -8.05 -19.77 24.94
N PRO A 437 -7.83 -21.10 24.88
CA PRO A 437 -8.68 -22.03 24.14
C PRO A 437 -10.14 -21.96 24.54
N TRP A 438 -10.40 -21.84 25.86
CA TRP A 438 -11.73 -21.73 26.43
C TRP A 438 -12.50 -20.49 25.94
N LEU A 439 -11.88 -19.32 25.97
CA LEU A 439 -12.48 -18.08 25.40
C LEU A 439 -12.70 -18.18 23.91
N THR A 440 -11.78 -18.82 23.17
CA THR A 440 -11.91 -19.06 21.73
C THR A 440 -13.09 -19.99 21.43
N ALA A 441 -13.29 -21.06 22.19
CA ALA A 441 -14.46 -21.93 22.05
C ALA A 441 -15.77 -21.17 22.30
N TRP A 442 -15.84 -20.35 23.33
CA TRP A 442 -17.00 -19.48 23.57
C TRP A 442 -17.21 -18.47 22.44
N LEU A 443 -16.17 -17.89 21.92
CA LEU A 443 -16.27 -16.96 20.78
C LEU A 443 -16.93 -17.66 19.57
N ILE A 444 -16.52 -18.89 19.24
CA ILE A 444 -17.12 -19.68 18.15
C ILE A 444 -18.59 -19.97 18.45
N VAL A 445 -18.93 -20.38 19.66
CA VAL A 445 -20.34 -20.63 20.10
C VAL A 445 -21.18 -19.36 19.96
N VAL A 446 -20.68 -18.22 20.45
CA VAL A 446 -21.39 -16.92 20.36
C VAL A 446 -21.65 -16.55 18.90
N TYR A 447 -20.71 -16.80 18.00
CA TYR A 447 -20.91 -16.57 16.56
C TYR A 447 -22.04 -17.44 15.99
N PHE A 448 -22.09 -18.75 16.36
CA PHE A 448 -23.18 -19.64 15.93
C PHE A 448 -24.52 -19.17 16.48
N VAL A 449 -24.60 -18.84 17.78
CA VAL A 449 -25.84 -18.39 18.42
C VAL A 449 -26.30 -17.05 17.81
N ALA A 450 -25.40 -16.08 17.66
CA ALA A 450 -25.75 -14.78 17.09
C ALA A 450 -26.23 -14.89 15.63
N ALA A 451 -25.54 -15.70 14.80
CA ALA A 451 -25.97 -15.95 13.43
C ALA A 451 -27.33 -16.66 13.38
N LEU A 452 -27.53 -17.68 14.23
CA LEU A 452 -28.78 -18.41 14.33
C LEU A 452 -29.94 -17.52 14.74
N VAL A 453 -29.81 -16.78 15.85
CA VAL A 453 -30.87 -15.94 16.40
C VAL A 453 -31.22 -14.81 15.43
N ILE A 454 -30.23 -14.03 14.99
CA ILE A 454 -30.50 -12.86 14.15
C ILE A 454 -31.13 -13.30 12.81
N ASP A 455 -30.53 -14.26 12.13
CA ASP A 455 -31.00 -14.66 10.81
C ASP A 455 -32.23 -15.58 10.82
N SER A 456 -32.69 -16.09 11.99
CA SER A 456 -33.97 -16.79 12.13
C SER A 456 -35.14 -15.83 12.19
N PHE A 457 -35.00 -14.67 12.84
CA PHE A 457 -36.07 -13.72 12.98
C PHE A 457 -36.11 -12.65 11.88
N PHE A 458 -34.94 -12.21 11.37
CA PHE A 458 -34.84 -11.12 10.42
C PHE A 458 -34.69 -11.61 8.97
N ARG A 459 -35.36 -10.91 8.05
CA ARG A 459 -35.24 -11.15 6.59
C ARG A 459 -33.85 -10.80 6.06
N GLY A 460 -33.47 -11.46 4.99
CA GLY A 460 -32.15 -11.29 4.39
C GLY A 460 -31.06 -12.00 5.22
N ALA A 461 -29.82 -11.58 5.07
CA ALA A 461 -28.69 -12.04 5.87
C ALA A 461 -28.24 -10.90 6.80
N ALA A 462 -29.10 -10.50 7.73
CA ALA A 462 -28.90 -9.33 8.58
C ALA A 462 -27.64 -9.47 9.43
N PHE A 463 -27.36 -10.66 9.97
CA PHE A 463 -26.13 -10.95 10.70
C PHE A 463 -24.89 -10.65 9.86
N CYS A 464 -24.79 -11.24 8.65
CA CYS A 464 -23.64 -11.04 7.76
C CYS A 464 -23.48 -9.58 7.34
N LYS A 465 -24.60 -8.91 7.03
CA LYS A 465 -24.60 -7.56 6.44
C LYS A 465 -24.31 -6.45 7.44
N TYR A 466 -24.76 -6.60 8.70
CA TYR A 466 -24.76 -5.49 9.67
C TYR A 466 -24.05 -5.80 10.99
N VAL A 467 -23.84 -7.07 11.34
CA VAL A 467 -23.36 -7.47 12.66
C VAL A 467 -22.00 -8.14 12.62
N CYS A 468 -21.80 -9.15 11.76
CA CYS A 468 -20.62 -10.02 11.75
C CYS A 468 -19.30 -9.25 11.55
N PRO A 469 -18.40 -9.13 12.55
CA PRO A 469 -17.10 -8.44 12.38
C PRO A 469 -16.21 -9.08 11.31
N ILE A 470 -16.13 -10.42 11.28
CA ILE A 470 -15.36 -11.17 10.26
C ILE A 470 -15.90 -10.87 8.85
N GLY A 471 -17.23 -10.83 8.70
CA GLY A 471 -17.89 -10.49 7.44
C GLY A 471 -17.51 -9.07 6.97
N GLN A 472 -17.49 -8.09 7.85
CA GLN A 472 -17.12 -6.71 7.51
C GLN A 472 -15.64 -6.59 7.14
N PHE A 473 -14.75 -7.28 7.86
CA PHE A 473 -13.35 -7.40 7.49
C PHE A 473 -13.21 -7.95 6.06
N ASN A 474 -13.83 -9.09 5.78
CA ASN A 474 -13.75 -9.75 4.47
C ASN A 474 -14.36 -8.88 3.36
N PHE A 475 -15.46 -8.16 3.61
CA PHE A 475 -16.08 -7.29 2.60
C PHE A 475 -15.17 -6.14 2.19
N VAL A 476 -14.51 -5.50 3.14
CA VAL A 476 -13.58 -4.39 2.85
C VAL A 476 -12.32 -4.90 2.18
N GLN A 477 -11.70 -5.96 2.72
CA GLN A 477 -10.44 -6.49 2.18
C GLN A 477 -10.62 -7.13 0.79
N SER A 478 -11.77 -7.73 0.51
CA SER A 478 -12.07 -8.31 -0.82
C SER A 478 -12.18 -7.26 -1.95
N LEU A 479 -12.21 -5.97 -1.65
CA LEU A 479 -12.15 -4.91 -2.66
C LEU A 479 -10.80 -4.83 -3.38
N VAL A 480 -9.74 -5.41 -2.80
CA VAL A 480 -8.42 -5.54 -3.44
C VAL A 480 -8.35 -6.76 -4.36
N SER A 481 -9.25 -7.73 -4.20
CA SER A 481 -9.24 -8.96 -5.01
C SER A 481 -9.45 -8.69 -6.50
N PRO A 482 -8.74 -9.43 -7.38
CA PRO A 482 -8.98 -9.38 -8.81
C PRO A 482 -10.31 -10.03 -9.24
N LEU A 483 -10.89 -10.91 -8.43
CA LEU A 483 -12.08 -11.67 -8.79
C LEU A 483 -13.36 -11.03 -8.26
N GLU A 484 -14.37 -10.93 -9.14
CA GLU A 484 -15.66 -10.34 -8.82
C GLU A 484 -16.81 -11.16 -9.43
N VAL A 485 -17.88 -11.38 -8.64
CA VAL A 485 -19.16 -11.89 -9.14
C VAL A 485 -19.93 -10.77 -9.81
N LYS A 486 -20.11 -10.83 -11.13
CA LYS A 486 -20.86 -9.81 -11.89
C LYS A 486 -21.59 -10.38 -13.10
N ALA A 487 -22.46 -9.57 -13.67
CA ALA A 487 -23.11 -9.89 -14.95
C ALA A 487 -22.05 -9.89 -16.09
N ARG A 488 -22.10 -10.90 -16.98
CA ARG A 488 -21.25 -10.98 -18.16
C ARG A 488 -21.62 -9.91 -19.18
N GLU A 489 -22.91 -9.76 -19.44
CA GLU A 489 -23.48 -8.79 -20.38
C GLU A 489 -24.56 -7.96 -19.69
N SER A 490 -24.35 -6.64 -19.58
CA SER A 490 -25.31 -5.76 -18.93
C SER A 490 -26.63 -5.64 -19.69
N GLU A 491 -26.60 -5.78 -21.01
CA GLU A 491 -27.77 -5.69 -21.89
C GLU A 491 -28.78 -6.81 -21.59
N VAL A 492 -28.30 -8.04 -21.35
CA VAL A 492 -29.15 -9.17 -20.95
C VAL A 492 -29.86 -8.90 -19.63
N CYS A 493 -29.19 -8.26 -18.68
CA CYS A 493 -29.79 -7.89 -17.41
C CYS A 493 -30.81 -6.76 -17.51
N THR A 494 -30.61 -5.81 -18.44
CA THR A 494 -31.58 -4.71 -18.66
C THR A 494 -32.87 -5.20 -19.28
N SER A 495 -32.82 -6.19 -20.16
CA SER A 495 -33.99 -6.83 -20.79
C SER A 495 -34.66 -7.92 -19.94
N CYS A 496 -33.99 -8.38 -18.86
CA CYS A 496 -34.51 -9.43 -17.99
C CYS A 496 -35.73 -8.95 -17.18
N GLN A 497 -36.86 -9.63 -17.36
CA GLN A 497 -38.13 -9.31 -16.67
C GLN A 497 -38.22 -9.96 -15.29
N THR A 498 -37.73 -11.22 -15.16
CA THR A 498 -37.93 -12.04 -13.96
C THR A 498 -37.07 -11.57 -12.77
N LYS A 499 -35.84 -11.10 -13.02
CA LYS A 499 -34.86 -10.65 -12.01
C LYS A 499 -34.61 -11.70 -10.92
N ASP A 500 -34.58 -12.98 -11.28
CA ASP A 500 -34.43 -14.11 -10.36
C ASP A 500 -33.14 -14.07 -9.55
N CYS A 501 -32.10 -13.38 -10.06
CA CYS A 501 -30.85 -13.18 -9.32
C CYS A 501 -31.04 -12.51 -7.95
N ILE A 502 -32.13 -11.74 -7.75
CA ILE A 502 -32.47 -11.12 -6.47
C ILE A 502 -33.74 -11.74 -5.85
N ARG A 503 -34.74 -12.08 -6.68
CA ARG A 503 -36.03 -12.60 -6.20
C ARG A 503 -35.97 -14.10 -5.88
N GLY A 504 -35.08 -14.85 -6.56
CA GLY A 504 -35.12 -16.29 -6.59
C GLY A 504 -36.21 -16.85 -7.52
N ASN A 505 -36.21 -18.17 -7.70
CA ASN A 505 -37.22 -18.94 -8.44
C ASN A 505 -37.45 -20.27 -7.75
N THR A 506 -38.23 -21.15 -8.35
CA THR A 506 -38.57 -22.48 -7.81
C THR A 506 -37.34 -23.39 -7.66
N ALA A 507 -36.28 -23.19 -8.45
CA ALA A 507 -35.06 -23.98 -8.45
C ALA A 507 -33.99 -23.47 -7.50
N ALA A 508 -33.87 -22.14 -7.34
CA ALA A 508 -32.80 -21.53 -6.54
C ALA A 508 -33.24 -20.22 -5.84
N ARG A 509 -32.63 -19.97 -4.71
CA ARG A 509 -32.85 -18.72 -3.98
C ARG A 509 -32.15 -17.56 -4.68
N GLY A 510 -32.72 -16.35 -4.57
CA GLY A 510 -32.03 -15.12 -4.99
C GLY A 510 -30.96 -14.68 -3.98
N CYS A 511 -30.32 -13.56 -4.29
CA CYS A 511 -29.26 -13.02 -3.46
C CYS A 511 -29.73 -12.74 -2.01
N GLN A 512 -29.17 -13.46 -1.04
CA GLN A 512 -29.56 -13.33 0.36
C GLN A 512 -29.19 -11.96 0.97
N LEU A 513 -28.22 -11.26 0.37
CA LEU A 513 -27.80 -9.92 0.79
C LEU A 513 -28.54 -8.81 0.05
N GLU A 514 -29.54 -9.19 -0.77
CA GLU A 514 -30.36 -8.25 -1.55
C GLU A 514 -29.54 -7.35 -2.48
N LEU A 515 -28.46 -7.88 -3.07
CA LEU A 515 -27.65 -7.19 -4.06
C LEU A 515 -28.19 -7.45 -5.46
N PHE A 516 -28.67 -6.40 -6.13
CA PHE A 516 -29.14 -6.48 -7.51
C PHE A 516 -27.93 -6.47 -8.47
N LEU A 517 -27.68 -7.57 -9.14
CA LEU A 517 -26.45 -7.82 -9.94
C LEU A 517 -26.14 -6.71 -10.97
N PRO A 518 -27.09 -6.19 -11.75
CA PRO A 518 -26.80 -5.08 -12.69
C PRO A 518 -26.28 -3.81 -12.01
N GLY A 519 -26.71 -3.55 -10.79
CA GLY A 519 -26.27 -2.41 -9.97
C GLY A 519 -25.16 -2.74 -8.97
N LYS A 520 -24.74 -4.03 -8.89
CA LYS A 520 -23.62 -4.44 -8.06
C LYS A 520 -22.31 -4.01 -8.74
N LYS A 521 -21.48 -3.35 -7.98
CA LYS A 521 -20.11 -2.98 -8.36
C LYS A 521 -19.20 -3.42 -7.21
N GLY A 522 -18.28 -4.35 -7.52
CA GLY A 522 -17.32 -4.89 -6.59
C GLY A 522 -17.79 -5.95 -5.61
N ASN A 523 -16.89 -6.21 -4.67
CA ASN A 523 -17.06 -7.26 -3.69
C ASN A 523 -17.66 -6.78 -2.36
N MET A 524 -17.88 -5.49 -2.18
CA MET A 524 -18.48 -4.98 -0.95
C MET A 524 -19.86 -5.59 -0.72
N ASP A 525 -20.07 -6.10 0.49
CA ASP A 525 -21.28 -6.83 0.92
C ASP A 525 -21.60 -8.11 0.10
N CYS A 526 -20.66 -8.64 -0.70
CA CYS A 526 -20.83 -9.88 -1.45
C CYS A 526 -20.15 -11.06 -0.74
N THR A 527 -20.92 -12.08 -0.37
CA THR A 527 -20.41 -13.33 0.27
C THR A 527 -20.01 -14.40 -0.72
N VAL A 528 -20.05 -14.14 -2.03
CA VAL A 528 -19.76 -15.10 -3.09
C VAL A 528 -20.57 -16.41 -2.96
N CYS A 529 -21.77 -16.34 -2.41
CA CYS A 529 -22.59 -17.51 -2.07
C CYS A 529 -23.13 -18.32 -3.26
N LEU A 530 -22.92 -17.85 -4.48
CA LEU A 530 -23.32 -18.45 -5.76
C LEU A 530 -24.84 -18.51 -6.01
N ASP A 531 -25.69 -18.12 -5.07
CA ASP A 531 -27.15 -18.21 -5.20
C ASP A 531 -27.66 -17.45 -6.45
N CYS A 532 -27.10 -16.29 -6.74
CA CYS A 532 -27.45 -15.50 -7.93
C CYS A 532 -27.05 -16.20 -9.24
N ILE A 533 -25.98 -17.02 -9.23
CA ILE A 533 -25.51 -17.79 -10.39
C ILE A 533 -26.54 -18.90 -10.68
N HIS A 534 -26.96 -19.64 -9.64
CA HIS A 534 -27.91 -20.71 -9.77
C HIS A 534 -29.34 -20.23 -10.11
N ALA A 535 -29.70 -19.01 -9.70
CA ALA A 535 -31.02 -18.45 -9.96
C ALA A 535 -31.14 -17.76 -11.34
N CYS A 536 -30.03 -17.45 -12.02
CA CYS A 536 -30.09 -16.71 -13.28
C CYS A 536 -30.58 -17.55 -14.45
N PRO A 537 -31.76 -17.25 -15.05
CA PRO A 537 -32.31 -18.07 -16.16
C PRO A 537 -31.53 -17.91 -17.47
N HIS A 538 -30.68 -16.87 -17.56
CA HIS A 538 -29.91 -16.54 -18.76
C HIS A 538 -28.45 -16.99 -18.70
N ASP A 539 -28.00 -17.67 -17.63
CA ASP A 539 -26.58 -17.97 -17.34
C ASP A 539 -25.65 -16.77 -17.56
N ASN A 540 -26.14 -15.57 -17.22
CA ASN A 540 -25.44 -14.31 -17.49
C ASN A 540 -24.60 -13.81 -16.30
N ILE A 541 -24.32 -14.64 -15.30
CA ILE A 541 -23.51 -14.27 -14.14
C ILE A 541 -22.22 -15.10 -14.15
N GLY A 542 -21.09 -14.41 -13.96
CA GLY A 542 -19.75 -15.01 -13.92
C GLY A 542 -18.98 -14.60 -12.70
N ILE A 543 -17.88 -15.31 -12.42
CA ILE A 543 -16.81 -14.88 -11.51
C ILE A 543 -15.65 -14.46 -12.40
N THR A 544 -15.55 -13.15 -12.65
CA THR A 544 -14.64 -12.63 -13.67
C THR A 544 -13.47 -11.88 -13.03
N ALA A 545 -12.30 -11.99 -13.67
CA ALA A 545 -11.13 -11.22 -13.29
C ALA A 545 -11.25 -9.75 -13.75
N GLY A 546 -10.80 -8.85 -12.91
CA GLY A 546 -10.72 -7.41 -13.14
C GLY A 546 -9.45 -6.81 -12.55
N MET A 547 -9.26 -5.53 -12.73
CA MET A 547 -8.15 -4.82 -12.11
C MET A 547 -8.37 -4.74 -10.59
N PRO A 548 -7.42 -5.18 -9.75
CA PRO A 548 -7.50 -5.07 -8.30
C PRO A 548 -7.80 -3.64 -7.86
N ALA A 549 -8.60 -3.47 -6.82
CA ALA A 549 -8.98 -2.17 -6.25
C ALA A 549 -9.69 -1.18 -7.21
N ALA A 550 -10.07 -1.61 -8.44
CA ALA A 550 -10.68 -0.73 -9.45
C ALA A 550 -11.92 0.03 -8.96
N GLU A 551 -12.59 -0.51 -7.99
CA GLU A 551 -13.83 0.03 -7.45
C GLU A 551 -13.64 1.16 -6.47
N LEU A 552 -12.46 1.25 -5.86
CA LEU A 552 -12.18 2.23 -4.82
C LEU A 552 -12.20 3.67 -5.36
N TRP A 553 -11.82 3.86 -6.62
CA TRP A 553 -11.79 5.20 -7.23
C TRP A 553 -13.05 5.60 -7.98
N HIS A 554 -13.99 4.67 -8.21
CA HIS A 554 -15.27 4.98 -8.84
C HIS A 554 -16.36 5.20 -7.80
N ASP A 555 -16.86 6.43 -7.67
CA ASP A 555 -17.97 6.73 -6.75
C ASP A 555 -19.34 6.53 -7.43
N LEU A 556 -19.54 5.30 -7.94
CA LEU A 556 -20.80 4.90 -8.55
C LEU A 556 -21.84 4.48 -7.49
N PRO A 557 -23.13 4.69 -7.73
CA PRO A 557 -24.18 4.13 -6.87
C PRO A 557 -24.14 2.59 -6.97
N ARG A 558 -24.08 1.93 -5.82
CA ARG A 558 -24.00 0.47 -5.69
C ARG A 558 -25.28 -0.08 -5.08
N SER A 559 -25.75 -1.20 -5.61
CA SER A 559 -26.92 -1.90 -5.07
C SER A 559 -26.74 -2.23 -3.58
N GLY A 560 -27.70 -1.85 -2.77
CA GLY A 560 -27.73 -2.16 -1.32
C GLY A 560 -26.72 -1.36 -0.47
N ILE A 561 -25.85 -0.54 -1.08
CA ILE A 561 -24.74 0.16 -0.40
C ILE A 561 -24.85 1.68 -0.59
N GLY A 562 -25.19 2.14 -1.81
CA GLY A 562 -25.14 3.54 -2.20
C GLY A 562 -23.76 3.98 -2.71
N ARG A 563 -23.46 5.26 -2.61
CA ARG A 563 -22.15 5.83 -2.99
C ARG A 563 -21.20 5.81 -1.81
N PHE A 564 -19.96 5.44 -2.04
CA PHE A 564 -18.92 5.43 -0.99
C PHE A 564 -18.69 6.81 -0.38
N GLY A 565 -18.64 7.86 -1.20
CA GLY A 565 -18.43 9.23 -0.73
C GLY A 565 -19.55 9.81 0.13
N SER A 566 -20.75 9.19 0.14
CA SER A 566 -21.87 9.61 0.99
C SER A 566 -22.00 8.82 2.30
N ARG A 567 -21.19 7.76 2.52
CA ARG A 567 -21.32 6.80 3.62
C ARG A 567 -20.22 7.00 4.66
N THR A 568 -20.52 7.76 5.72
CA THR A 568 -19.58 8.00 6.83
C THR A 568 -19.27 6.73 7.60
N ASP A 569 -20.25 5.86 7.82
CA ASP A 569 -20.11 4.59 8.51
C ASP A 569 -19.14 3.62 7.78
N LEU A 570 -19.19 3.58 6.44
CA LEU A 570 -18.25 2.81 5.64
C LEU A 570 -16.84 3.41 5.67
N ALA A 571 -16.73 4.74 5.59
CA ALA A 571 -15.45 5.41 5.67
C ALA A 571 -14.75 5.15 7.02
N VAL A 572 -15.51 5.19 8.13
CA VAL A 572 -14.99 4.87 9.46
C VAL A 572 -14.64 3.38 9.57
N LEU A 573 -15.43 2.47 9.00
CA LEU A 573 -15.12 1.05 8.95
C LEU A 573 -13.77 0.80 8.24
N VAL A 574 -13.55 1.42 7.10
CA VAL A 574 -12.29 1.33 6.36
C VAL A 574 -11.13 1.87 7.19
N LEU A 575 -11.34 3.02 7.84
CA LEU A 575 -10.32 3.66 8.66
C LEU A 575 -9.89 2.77 9.84
N VAL A 576 -10.87 2.21 10.56
CA VAL A 576 -10.59 1.29 11.67
C VAL A 576 -9.83 0.06 11.18
N LEU A 577 -10.25 -0.57 10.07
CA LEU A 577 -9.60 -1.77 9.55
C LEU A 577 -8.19 -1.50 9.01
N ALA A 578 -7.96 -0.33 8.40
CA ALA A 578 -6.63 0.04 7.91
C ALA A 578 -5.66 0.28 9.08
N PHE A 579 -6.05 1.06 10.08
CA PHE A 579 -5.18 1.33 11.23
C PHE A 579 -5.05 0.13 12.17
N ALA A 580 -6.07 -0.72 12.27
CA ALA A 580 -5.99 -1.96 13.05
C ALA A 580 -4.93 -2.93 12.49
N ALA A 581 -4.63 -2.92 11.19
CA ALA A 581 -3.55 -3.71 10.61
C ALA A 581 -2.21 -3.37 11.26
N PHE A 582 -1.91 -2.07 11.33
CA PHE A 582 -0.67 -1.58 11.92
C PHE A 582 -0.68 -1.72 13.46
N ALA A 583 -1.79 -1.38 14.11
CA ALA A 583 -1.90 -1.48 15.56
C ALA A 583 -1.78 -2.93 16.06
N ASN A 584 -2.40 -3.89 15.39
CA ASN A 584 -2.33 -5.30 15.78
C ASN A 584 -0.90 -5.85 15.60
N ALA A 585 -0.23 -5.55 14.50
CA ALA A 585 1.16 -5.97 14.28
C ALA A 585 2.13 -5.24 15.23
N ALA A 586 1.97 -3.92 15.42
CA ALA A 586 2.81 -3.13 16.33
C ALA A 586 2.66 -3.58 17.79
N GLY A 587 1.50 -4.04 18.21
CA GLY A 587 1.28 -4.58 19.56
C GLY A 587 2.06 -5.86 19.87
N MET A 588 2.65 -6.50 18.85
CA MET A 588 3.41 -7.75 18.99
C MET A 588 4.92 -7.56 18.91
N VAL A 589 5.41 -6.37 18.57
CA VAL A 589 6.86 -6.14 18.47
C VAL A 589 7.46 -5.75 19.83
N ALA A 590 8.68 -6.23 20.10
CA ALA A 590 9.34 -6.06 21.37
C ALA A 590 9.39 -4.60 21.86
N PRO A 591 9.74 -3.59 21.05
CA PRO A 591 9.78 -2.20 21.54
C PRO A 591 8.44 -1.67 22.06
N VAL A 592 7.31 -2.09 21.45
CA VAL A 592 5.97 -1.68 21.90
C VAL A 592 5.55 -2.41 23.15
N ALA A 593 5.84 -3.71 23.22
CA ALA A 593 5.59 -4.51 24.44
C ALA A 593 6.34 -3.95 25.65
N GLU A 594 7.63 -3.63 25.49
CA GLU A 594 8.43 -2.99 26.53
C GLU A 594 7.91 -1.60 26.93
N TRP A 595 7.44 -0.82 25.96
CA TRP A 595 6.84 0.49 26.24
C TRP A 595 5.57 0.34 27.05
N LEU A 596 4.70 -0.62 26.73
CA LEU A 596 3.48 -0.91 27.48
C LEU A 596 3.79 -1.38 28.91
N ASP A 597 4.82 -2.21 29.08
CA ASP A 597 5.26 -2.65 30.41
C ASP A 597 5.84 -1.50 31.25
N ARG A 598 6.65 -0.62 30.65
CA ARG A 598 7.15 0.60 31.31
C ARG A 598 5.98 1.50 31.73
N LEU A 599 4.95 1.63 30.90
CA LEU A 599 3.77 2.41 31.20
C LEU A 599 2.97 1.78 32.35
N ARG A 600 2.81 0.44 32.37
CA ARG A 600 2.19 -0.33 33.47
C ARG A 600 2.92 -0.08 34.79
N GLN A 601 4.24 -0.20 34.80
CA GLN A 601 5.09 0.04 35.97
C GLN A 601 4.98 1.48 36.47
N ARG A 602 5.06 2.45 35.55
CA ARG A 602 4.97 3.88 35.88
C ARG A 602 3.64 4.27 36.50
N TRP A 603 2.56 3.58 36.12
CA TRP A 603 1.23 3.80 36.66
C TRP A 603 0.95 2.96 37.90
N GLY A 604 1.88 2.11 38.37
CA GLY A 604 1.72 1.24 39.52
C GLY A 604 0.64 0.17 39.34
N LEU A 605 0.38 -0.24 38.08
CA LEU A 605 -0.70 -1.17 37.76
C LEU A 605 -0.23 -2.62 37.83
N GLN A 606 -1.08 -3.51 38.32
CA GLN A 606 -0.85 -4.96 38.35
C GLN A 606 -1.08 -5.61 36.96
N SER A 607 -1.97 -5.05 36.16
CA SER A 607 -2.42 -5.59 34.88
C SER A 607 -2.07 -4.65 33.71
N THR A 608 -1.89 -5.20 32.52
CA THR A 608 -1.73 -4.48 31.26
C THR A 608 -3.05 -3.92 30.70
N PHE A 609 -4.18 -4.18 31.37
CA PHE A 609 -5.53 -3.77 30.93
C PHE A 609 -5.63 -2.30 30.54
N TRP A 610 -5.22 -1.38 31.40
CA TRP A 610 -5.31 0.06 31.13
C TRP A 610 -4.29 0.55 30.10
N PRO A 611 -2.99 0.18 30.15
CA PRO A 611 -2.04 0.50 29.09
C PRO A 611 -2.50 0.04 27.71
N MET A 612 -3.00 -1.19 27.62
CA MET A 612 -3.52 -1.75 26.38
C MET A 612 -4.80 -1.04 25.91
N THR A 613 -5.70 -0.69 26.82
CA THR A 613 -6.91 0.09 26.50
C THR A 613 -6.54 1.47 25.92
N VAL A 614 -5.58 2.17 26.52
CA VAL A 614 -5.09 3.46 26.00
C VAL A 614 -4.41 3.27 24.65
N TYR A 615 -3.59 2.23 24.49
CA TYR A 615 -2.94 1.92 23.21
C TYR A 615 -3.97 1.75 22.08
N TYR A 616 -5.01 0.95 22.28
CA TYR A 616 -6.05 0.73 21.26
C TYR A 616 -6.92 1.98 21.02
N LEU A 617 -7.25 2.72 22.07
CA LEU A 617 -7.98 3.98 21.93
C LEU A 617 -7.17 5.00 21.10
N VAL A 618 -5.88 5.12 21.39
CA VAL A 618 -5.01 6.04 20.65
C VAL A 618 -4.81 5.57 19.20
N SER A 619 -4.47 4.32 19.00
CA SER A 619 -4.12 3.79 17.66
C SER A 619 -5.32 3.64 16.73
N LEU A 620 -6.53 3.32 17.24
CA LEU A 620 -7.72 3.10 16.40
C LEU A 620 -8.69 4.27 16.36
N VAL A 621 -8.59 5.25 17.26
CA VAL A 621 -9.49 6.41 17.27
C VAL A 621 -8.74 7.71 17.12
N VAL A 622 -7.78 8.01 18.00
CA VAL A 622 -7.11 9.31 18.03
C VAL A 622 -6.18 9.49 16.84
N LEU A 623 -5.28 8.53 16.62
CA LEU A 623 -4.28 8.59 15.54
C LEU A 623 -4.91 8.65 14.14
N PRO A 624 -5.93 7.84 13.80
CA PRO A 624 -6.63 7.97 12.53
C PRO A 624 -7.25 9.34 12.31
N MET A 625 -7.84 9.93 13.34
CA MET A 625 -8.43 11.28 13.25
C MET A 625 -7.35 12.35 13.01
N ILE A 626 -6.26 12.32 13.78
CA ILE A 626 -5.14 13.25 13.64
C ILE A 626 -4.45 13.10 12.27
N ALA A 627 -4.43 11.92 11.69
CA ALA A 627 -3.82 11.67 10.39
C ALA A 627 -4.73 12.11 9.23
N VAL A 628 -6.01 11.72 9.25
CA VAL A 628 -6.93 11.88 8.10
C VAL A 628 -7.53 13.28 8.03
N LEU A 629 -7.88 13.91 9.16
CA LEU A 629 -8.55 15.21 9.14
C LEU A 629 -7.63 16.32 8.63
N PRO A 630 -6.37 16.47 9.09
CA PRO A 630 -5.43 17.44 8.53
C PRO A 630 -5.08 17.15 7.07
N ALA A 631 -4.89 15.86 6.69
CA ALA A 631 -4.61 15.49 5.30
C ALA A 631 -5.75 15.95 4.37
N SER A 632 -6.99 15.77 4.79
CA SER A 632 -8.17 16.21 4.03
C SER A 632 -8.29 17.72 3.96
N TRP A 633 -8.05 18.42 5.07
CA TRP A 633 -8.06 19.87 5.12
C TRP A 633 -6.97 20.47 4.22
N LEU A 634 -5.75 19.97 4.28
CA LEU A 634 -4.62 20.37 3.44
C LEU A 634 -4.92 20.11 1.96
N SER A 635 -5.48 18.94 1.63
CA SER A 635 -5.89 18.60 0.25
C SER A 635 -6.88 19.63 -0.30
N ARG A 636 -7.89 19.98 0.49
CA ARG A 636 -8.86 21.02 0.11
C ARG A 636 -8.20 22.37 -0.10
N ALA A 637 -7.36 22.81 0.84
CA ALA A 637 -6.71 24.12 0.82
C ALA A 637 -5.74 24.24 -0.38
N TRP A 638 -4.85 23.26 -0.58
CA TRP A 638 -3.82 23.29 -1.63
C TRP A 638 -4.38 23.15 -3.03
N ALA A 639 -5.38 22.31 -3.21
CA ALA A 639 -6.04 22.11 -4.50
C ALA A 639 -7.18 23.09 -4.74
N ARG A 640 -7.55 23.92 -3.77
CA ARG A 640 -8.68 24.87 -3.82
C ARG A 640 -9.97 24.19 -4.27
N LEU A 641 -10.31 23.07 -3.61
CA LEU A 641 -11.51 22.31 -3.92
C LEU A 641 -12.74 22.93 -3.28
N SER A 642 -13.87 22.92 -4.00
CA SER A 642 -15.17 23.37 -3.49
C SER A 642 -15.82 22.36 -2.54
N THR A 643 -15.42 21.09 -2.63
CA THR A 643 -15.90 19.99 -1.77
C THR A 643 -15.54 20.25 -0.31
N SER A 644 -16.41 19.89 0.63
CA SER A 644 -16.11 19.99 2.05
C SER A 644 -14.94 19.06 2.42
N TRP A 645 -14.14 19.45 3.40
CA TRP A 645 -13.00 18.62 3.84
C TRP A 645 -13.44 17.27 4.44
N LEU A 646 -14.65 17.21 5.06
CA LEU A 646 -15.23 15.95 5.55
C LEU A 646 -15.68 15.03 4.41
N ASP A 647 -16.25 15.56 3.34
CA ASP A 647 -16.63 14.76 2.16
C ASP A 647 -15.39 14.29 1.42
N LEU A 648 -14.35 15.11 1.41
CA LEU A 648 -13.05 14.73 0.88
C LEU A 648 -12.42 13.59 1.70
N ALA A 649 -12.47 13.67 3.04
CA ALA A 649 -12.03 12.60 3.92
C ALA A 649 -12.77 11.28 3.63
N LYS A 650 -14.11 11.32 3.60
CA LYS A 650 -14.96 10.16 3.27
C LYS A 650 -14.61 9.53 1.93
N ARG A 651 -14.16 10.34 0.98
CA ARG A 651 -13.83 9.85 -0.36
C ARG A 651 -12.40 9.32 -0.47
N GLN A 652 -11.43 9.99 0.15
CA GLN A 652 -10.02 9.63 0.05
C GLN A 652 -9.61 8.46 0.96
N VAL A 653 -10.32 8.22 2.06
CA VAL A 653 -10.00 7.15 3.02
C VAL A 653 -9.94 5.76 2.37
N TYR A 654 -10.67 5.53 1.29
CA TYR A 654 -10.62 4.26 0.54
C TYR A 654 -9.26 3.97 -0.11
N ALA A 655 -8.42 4.99 -0.27
CA ALA A 655 -7.04 4.80 -0.73
C ALA A 655 -6.14 4.07 0.30
N LEU A 656 -6.55 4.00 1.57
CA LEU A 656 -5.84 3.28 2.62
C LEU A 656 -6.02 1.76 2.53
N ILE A 657 -7.07 1.27 1.83
CA ILE A 657 -7.42 -0.16 1.83
C ILE A 657 -6.27 -1.04 1.30
N PRO A 658 -5.63 -0.76 0.15
CA PRO A 658 -4.61 -1.65 -0.36
C PRO A 658 -3.38 -1.77 0.56
N LEU A 659 -2.93 -0.66 1.15
CA LEU A 659 -1.80 -0.69 2.08
C LEU A 659 -2.18 -1.34 3.42
N GLY A 660 -3.38 -1.06 3.95
CA GLY A 660 -3.91 -1.74 5.13
C GLY A 660 -4.07 -3.25 4.92
N PHE A 661 -4.54 -3.66 3.73
CA PHE A 661 -4.61 -5.08 3.35
C PHE A 661 -3.22 -5.71 3.27
N ALA A 662 -2.25 -5.01 2.67
CA ALA A 662 -0.88 -5.48 2.57
C ALA A 662 -0.24 -5.70 3.95
N MET A 663 -0.54 -4.83 4.92
CA MET A 663 -0.06 -4.99 6.30
C MET A 663 -0.72 -6.20 6.99
N TRP A 664 -2.03 -6.45 6.79
CA TRP A 664 -2.69 -7.68 7.24
C TRP A 664 -2.07 -8.91 6.60
N LEU A 665 -1.76 -8.84 5.30
CA LEU A 665 -1.17 -9.94 4.55
C LEU A 665 0.24 -10.26 5.06
N ALA A 666 1.10 -9.27 5.21
CA ALA A 666 2.44 -9.43 5.77
C ALA A 666 2.37 -10.09 7.15
N HIS A 667 1.64 -9.47 8.07
CA HIS A 667 1.55 -9.92 9.45
C HIS A 667 0.96 -11.35 9.61
N TYR A 668 -0.12 -11.67 8.91
CA TYR A 668 -0.75 -12.99 9.04
C TYR A 668 0.00 -14.09 8.29
N CYS A 669 0.68 -13.75 7.18
CA CYS A 669 1.58 -14.67 6.51
C CYS A 669 2.82 -14.97 7.36
N PHE A 670 3.35 -14.00 8.11
CA PHE A 670 4.40 -14.23 9.07
C PHE A 670 4.02 -15.36 10.04
N HIS A 671 2.90 -15.23 10.75
CA HIS A 671 2.45 -16.25 11.68
C HIS A 671 2.17 -17.60 11.01
N LEU A 672 1.56 -17.59 9.82
CA LEU A 672 1.26 -18.82 9.11
C LEU A 672 2.54 -19.57 8.71
N PHE A 673 3.54 -18.87 8.17
CA PHE A 673 4.75 -19.52 7.66
C PHE A 673 5.76 -19.89 8.75
N THR A 674 5.83 -19.10 9.83
CA THR A 674 6.72 -19.41 10.95
C THR A 674 6.21 -20.53 11.86
N SER A 675 4.90 -20.81 11.85
CA SER A 675 4.27 -21.76 12.76
C SER A 675 3.28 -22.72 12.07
N TYR A 676 3.52 -23.02 10.76
CA TYR A 676 2.60 -23.89 10.00
C TYR A 676 2.56 -25.33 10.53
N GLU A 677 3.64 -25.81 11.16
CA GLU A 677 3.73 -27.13 11.73
C GLU A 677 3.01 -27.26 13.10
N ALA A 678 2.68 -26.15 13.77
CA ALA A 678 2.05 -26.15 15.09
C ALA A 678 0.72 -26.95 15.15
N ALA A 679 0.02 -27.09 14.02
CA ALA A 679 -1.17 -27.91 13.93
C ALA A 679 -0.90 -29.41 14.11
N ILE A 680 0.31 -29.90 13.81
CA ILE A 680 0.64 -31.33 13.85
C ILE A 680 0.65 -31.85 15.29
N PRO A 681 1.49 -31.34 16.23
CA PRO A 681 1.51 -31.83 17.59
C PRO A 681 0.18 -31.60 18.33
N ALA A 682 -0.50 -30.48 18.08
CA ALA A 682 -1.81 -30.24 18.66
C ALA A 682 -2.87 -31.26 18.19
N THR A 683 -2.81 -31.67 16.89
CA THR A 683 -3.70 -32.71 16.35
C THR A 683 -3.34 -34.09 16.90
N GLN A 684 -2.05 -34.42 17.01
CA GLN A 684 -1.60 -35.69 17.61
C GLN A 684 -2.09 -35.81 19.06
N ARG A 685 -1.91 -34.76 19.87
CA ARG A 685 -2.41 -34.74 21.25
C ARG A 685 -3.93 -34.94 21.27
N PHE A 686 -4.69 -34.18 20.46
CA PHE A 686 -6.15 -34.30 20.40
C PHE A 686 -6.62 -35.72 20.02
N LEU A 687 -5.97 -36.34 19.05
CA LEU A 687 -6.30 -37.71 18.65
C LEU A 687 -5.90 -38.75 19.73
N ALA A 688 -4.79 -38.51 20.43
CA ALA A 688 -4.39 -39.38 21.59
C ALA A 688 -5.39 -39.30 22.74
N ASP A 689 -5.91 -38.09 23.04
CA ASP A 689 -6.95 -37.93 24.08
C ASP A 689 -8.27 -38.66 23.71
N LEU A 690 -8.54 -38.85 22.42
CA LEU A 690 -9.65 -39.66 21.94
C LEU A 690 -9.34 -41.18 21.89
N GLY A 691 -8.17 -41.61 22.38
CA GLY A 691 -7.76 -43.03 22.39
C GLY A 691 -7.08 -43.49 21.09
N GLY A 692 -6.71 -42.57 20.18
CA GLY A 692 -5.98 -42.88 18.96
C GLY A 692 -4.47 -43.10 19.19
N ASN A 693 -3.89 -44.08 18.55
CA ASN A 693 -2.43 -44.30 18.61
C ASN A 693 -1.73 -43.60 17.41
N VAL A 694 -1.40 -42.32 17.59
CA VAL A 694 -0.85 -41.45 16.53
C VAL A 694 0.58 -40.96 16.82
N GLY A 695 1.27 -41.60 17.76
CA GLY A 695 2.60 -41.22 18.22
C GLY A 695 2.57 -40.09 19.28
N THR A 696 3.73 -39.83 19.87
CA THR A 696 3.90 -38.75 20.86
C THR A 696 4.03 -37.40 20.16
N PRO A 697 3.34 -36.34 20.62
CA PRO A 697 3.45 -35.01 20.05
C PRO A 697 4.88 -34.46 20.19
N ASP A 698 5.46 -33.98 19.08
CA ASP A 698 6.72 -33.26 19.09
C ASP A 698 6.47 -31.74 19.18
N TRP A 699 6.58 -31.21 20.39
CA TRP A 699 6.34 -29.81 20.66
C TRP A 699 7.45 -28.88 20.16
N SER A 700 8.64 -29.41 19.82
CA SER A 700 9.73 -28.61 19.23
C SER A 700 9.36 -28.04 17.86
N SER A 701 8.40 -28.66 17.17
CA SER A 701 7.89 -28.18 15.88
C SER A 701 6.76 -27.15 16.00
N SER A 702 6.32 -26.82 17.23
CA SER A 702 5.16 -25.92 17.42
C SER A 702 5.44 -24.45 17.15
N CYS A 703 6.71 -24.04 17.17
CA CYS A 703 7.13 -22.68 16.91
C CYS A 703 8.37 -22.60 16.06
N CYS A 704 8.46 -21.49 15.40
CA CYS A 704 9.71 -20.88 15.00
C CYS A 704 10.51 -21.78 14.03
N ALA A 705 9.81 -22.33 13.04
CA ALA A 705 10.49 -22.95 11.89
C ALA A 705 11.66 -22.04 11.49
N PRO A 706 12.87 -22.62 11.20
CA PRO A 706 14.07 -21.83 10.93
C PRO A 706 13.73 -20.70 9.99
N ALA A 707 14.06 -19.46 10.41
CA ALA A 707 13.65 -18.24 9.73
C ALA A 707 13.92 -18.40 8.24
N MET A 708 12.83 -18.46 7.47
CA MET A 708 12.96 -18.55 6.02
C MET A 708 13.45 -17.18 5.55
N ASP A 709 14.69 -17.09 5.10
CA ASP A 709 15.35 -15.83 4.66
C ASP A 709 14.50 -15.04 3.65
N TRP A 710 13.64 -15.72 2.91
CA TRP A 710 12.72 -15.11 1.95
C TRP A 710 11.48 -14.45 2.57
N LEU A 711 11.10 -14.78 3.82
CA LEU A 711 9.83 -14.35 4.42
C LEU A 711 9.78 -12.83 4.61
N LEU A 712 10.83 -12.24 5.17
CA LEU A 712 10.92 -10.78 5.31
C LEU A 712 10.86 -10.06 3.95
N HIS A 713 11.50 -10.63 2.92
CA HIS A 713 11.42 -10.06 1.57
C HIS A 713 10.00 -10.11 1.00
N LEU A 714 9.26 -11.18 1.30
CA LEU A 714 7.87 -11.32 0.89
C LEU A 714 6.97 -10.32 1.60
N GLU A 715 7.18 -10.09 2.90
CA GLU A 715 6.42 -9.09 3.68
C GLU A 715 6.65 -7.67 3.15
N ILE A 716 7.91 -7.32 2.88
CA ILE A 716 8.26 -6.03 2.27
C ILE A 716 7.63 -5.90 0.88
N LEU A 717 7.70 -6.94 0.04
CA LEU A 717 7.06 -6.95 -1.27
C LEU A 717 5.56 -6.71 -1.18
N PHE A 718 4.87 -7.29 -0.19
CA PHE A 718 3.45 -7.03 0.02
C PHE A 718 3.20 -5.56 0.36
N LEU A 719 3.99 -4.98 1.24
CA LEU A 719 3.88 -3.56 1.61
C LEU A 719 4.17 -2.64 0.43
N ASP A 720 5.17 -2.93 -0.40
CA ASP A 720 5.50 -2.18 -1.62
C ASP A 720 4.33 -2.17 -2.61
N LEU A 721 3.78 -3.35 -2.91
CA LEU A 721 2.63 -3.48 -3.80
C LEU A 721 1.38 -2.79 -3.23
N GLY A 722 1.18 -2.88 -1.91
CA GLY A 722 0.12 -2.20 -1.19
C GLY A 722 0.25 -0.68 -1.29
N LEU A 723 1.44 -0.14 -1.08
CA LEU A 723 1.73 1.29 -1.24
C LEU A 723 1.47 1.77 -2.67
N LEU A 724 2.00 1.07 -3.66
CA LEU A 724 1.82 1.42 -5.07
C LEU A 724 0.34 1.48 -5.45
N LEU A 725 -0.43 0.47 -5.05
CA LEU A 725 -1.86 0.40 -5.34
C LEU A 725 -2.65 1.46 -4.56
N SER A 726 -2.24 1.79 -3.33
CA SER A 726 -2.82 2.87 -2.52
C SER A 726 -2.56 4.24 -3.13
N LEU A 727 -1.33 4.53 -3.53
CA LEU A 727 -0.97 5.77 -4.23
C LEU A 727 -1.72 5.91 -5.54
N TYR A 728 -1.82 4.82 -6.32
CA TYR A 728 -2.61 4.82 -7.54
C TYR A 728 -4.09 5.10 -7.26
N THR A 729 -4.66 4.47 -6.23
CA THR A 729 -6.05 4.70 -5.82
C THR A 729 -6.27 6.15 -5.39
N ALA A 730 -5.41 6.72 -4.55
CA ALA A 730 -5.47 8.11 -4.12
C ALA A 730 -5.42 9.08 -5.31
N TYR A 731 -4.54 8.82 -6.28
CA TYR A 731 -4.45 9.58 -7.51
C TYR A 731 -5.74 9.51 -8.34
N ARG A 732 -6.31 8.32 -8.53
CA ARG A 732 -7.55 8.13 -9.29
C ARG A 732 -8.74 8.80 -8.61
N ILE A 733 -8.80 8.76 -7.28
CA ILE A 733 -9.81 9.49 -6.51
C ILE A 733 -9.63 11.00 -6.72
N ALA A 734 -8.41 11.52 -6.61
CA ALA A 734 -8.12 12.94 -6.80
C ALA A 734 -8.50 13.42 -8.21
N LEU A 735 -8.24 12.63 -9.25
CA LEU A 735 -8.68 12.91 -10.62
C LEU A 735 -10.23 12.91 -10.77
N SER A 736 -10.93 12.12 -9.96
CA SER A 736 -12.40 12.14 -9.97
C SER A 736 -13.00 13.40 -9.33
N LEU A 737 -12.22 14.04 -8.45
CA LEU A 737 -12.60 15.30 -7.78
C LEU A 737 -12.29 16.53 -8.62
N THR A 738 -11.20 16.50 -9.36
CA THR A 738 -10.79 17.56 -10.28
C THR A 738 -10.07 16.98 -11.50
N PRO A 739 -10.54 17.25 -12.74
CA PRO A 739 -9.90 16.74 -13.95
C PRO A 739 -8.58 17.45 -14.27
N ASP A 740 -8.29 18.60 -13.62
CA ASP A 740 -7.04 19.34 -13.77
C ASP A 740 -5.90 18.60 -13.03
N LEU A 741 -4.92 18.12 -13.79
CA LEU A 741 -3.83 17.30 -13.26
C LEU A 741 -3.02 17.98 -12.15
N PRO A 742 -2.57 19.26 -12.27
CA PRO A 742 -1.88 19.96 -11.19
C PRO A 742 -2.68 20.06 -9.90
N ARG A 743 -3.99 20.30 -10.00
CA ARG A 743 -4.88 20.36 -8.82
C ARG A 743 -5.12 18.98 -8.24
N ALA A 744 -5.30 17.95 -9.07
CA ALA A 744 -5.45 16.57 -8.62
C ALA A 744 -4.23 16.10 -7.81
N LEU A 745 -3.03 16.47 -8.26
CA LEU A 745 -1.80 16.14 -7.53
C LEU A 745 -1.66 16.89 -6.21
N LYS A 746 -2.05 18.17 -6.16
CA LYS A 746 -2.12 18.91 -4.90
C LYS A 746 -3.14 18.30 -3.93
N ALA A 747 -4.27 17.81 -4.46
CA ALA A 747 -5.28 17.12 -3.65
C ALA A 747 -4.78 15.76 -3.13
N MET A 748 -3.97 15.07 -3.92
CA MET A 748 -3.38 13.77 -3.54
C MET A 748 -2.22 13.91 -2.55
N ALA A 749 -1.40 14.96 -2.64
CA ALA A 749 -0.11 15.07 -1.96
C ALA A 749 -0.18 14.83 -0.43
N PRO A 750 -1.12 15.41 0.35
CA PRO A 750 -1.21 15.13 1.79
C PRO A 750 -1.53 13.65 2.09
N TRP A 751 -2.34 13.01 1.26
CA TRP A 751 -2.65 11.59 1.38
C TRP A 751 -1.48 10.70 0.97
N ALA A 752 -0.70 11.11 -0.02
CA ALA A 752 0.54 10.42 -0.37
C ALA A 752 1.55 10.46 0.78
N ILE A 753 1.67 11.59 1.47
CA ILE A 753 2.52 11.71 2.67
C ILE A 753 2.01 10.78 3.78
N LEU A 754 0.71 10.73 4.03
CA LEU A 754 0.12 9.81 5.00
C LEU A 754 0.40 8.34 4.64
N LEU A 755 0.22 7.96 3.37
CA LEU A 755 0.49 6.60 2.88
C LEU A 755 1.97 6.23 3.03
N LEU A 756 2.88 7.16 2.74
CA LEU A 756 4.32 6.96 2.93
C LEU A 756 4.68 6.83 4.41
N ALA A 757 4.05 7.62 5.29
CA ALA A 757 4.25 7.50 6.73
C ALA A 757 3.76 6.15 7.28
N LEU A 758 2.59 5.68 6.85
CA LEU A 758 2.07 4.35 7.20
C LEU A 758 2.96 3.24 6.64
N PHE A 759 3.43 3.37 5.41
CA PHE A 759 4.37 2.42 4.82
C PHE A 759 5.67 2.34 5.62
N ALA A 760 6.27 3.49 5.97
CA ALA A 760 7.47 3.53 6.80
C ALA A 760 7.24 2.89 8.18
N ALA A 761 6.07 3.14 8.78
CA ALA A 761 5.68 2.46 10.02
C ALA A 761 5.54 0.94 9.82
N GLY A 762 4.95 0.49 8.71
CA GLY A 762 4.84 -0.93 8.37
C GLY A 762 6.20 -1.59 8.20
N ILE A 763 7.11 -0.98 7.47
CA ILE A 763 8.50 -1.47 7.33
C ILE A 763 9.19 -1.52 8.69
N TRP A 764 9.07 -0.47 9.50
CA TRP A 764 9.63 -0.48 10.85
C TRP A 764 9.09 -1.65 11.68
N ILE A 765 7.77 -1.94 11.63
CA ILE A 765 7.15 -3.03 12.37
C ILE A 765 7.72 -4.40 11.95
N VAL A 766 7.78 -4.68 10.64
CA VAL A 766 8.24 -6.00 10.16
C VAL A 766 9.74 -6.24 10.38
N LEU A 767 10.51 -5.18 10.56
CA LEU A 767 11.93 -5.24 10.92
C LEU A 767 12.19 -5.45 12.42
N GLN A 768 11.18 -5.33 13.29
CA GLN A 768 11.36 -5.52 14.72
C GLN A 768 11.21 -6.99 15.10
N PRO A 769 11.87 -7.45 16.18
CA PRO A 769 11.63 -8.75 16.76
C PRO A 769 10.16 -8.88 17.21
N MET A 770 9.44 -9.86 16.65
CA MET A 770 8.05 -10.11 17.01
C MET A 770 7.94 -11.15 18.13
N GLN A 771 7.04 -10.90 19.07
CA GLN A 771 6.64 -11.91 20.04
C GLN A 771 5.77 -12.96 19.33
N MET A 772 6.19 -14.21 19.40
CA MET A 772 5.39 -15.32 18.86
C MET A 772 4.24 -15.61 19.80
N ARG A 773 3.01 -15.54 19.30
CA ARG A 773 1.78 -15.75 20.07
C ARG A 773 1.08 -17.02 19.61
N GLY A 774 0.59 -17.82 20.56
CA GLY A 774 -0.06 -19.09 20.28
C GLY A 774 0.90 -20.22 19.90
N THR A 775 2.20 -20.06 20.24
CA THR A 775 3.26 -21.07 20.08
C THR A 775 4.04 -21.23 21.37
N MET A 776 4.66 -22.39 21.58
CA MET A 776 5.53 -22.64 22.75
C MET A 776 6.89 -21.98 22.63
#